data_980ab8ef704c5ba51041eea67f6750e0
#
_entry.id   980ab8ef704c5ba51041eea67f6750e0
#
_cell.length_a   1.000
_cell.length_b   1.000
_cell.length_c   1.000
_cell.angle_alpha   90.00
_cell.angle_beta   90.00
_cell.angle_gamma   90.00
#
_symmetry.space_group_name_H-M   'P 1'
#
loop_
_entity.id
_entity.type
_entity.pdbx_description
1 polymer ?
#
loop_
_entity_poly.entity_id
_entity_poly.type
_entity_poly.pdbx_seq_one_letter_code
_entity_poly.pdbx_strand_id
1 'polypeptide(L)'
;VLKKSVSSADCLNRRIIFFLALCLSMMSVSFTQAESPRTVSLKVAADEEFRTRARWPVDIRQLIKEASSAFERRFGIRLQVKSFDNWSSDDRIKSTLELLNDLRKKIDKGENDIVLGFTSQPRLIRDLSGVATYLQGYVVVRELPSMLNMKFILIHELSHLFGAADLNDSSSIMNGKNPGSEFDAFTTRIILLNKNRNFDPNTFPLPKDKLDEAIAIYNQRKTLQLKEIDIIIQLAILYLEKKDYESVIRESRQAIQIDPNLAEGYNLLGIAYRRKGEVEQAISQYQKVLQLQPELPEVHYNLGIAYSKKGMLDESIEEYQRAIALNPYYALAYSNLGLVYVEKKMTDEAIDACQRALEIYPRLANALSALGAAYILKNKFDEAEAFSRKALEIDPELEGAHNNLGSIYFNKKMVGQAIEEYLKALEKDLDYGEAHYNLGLAYLFKGSFDQAIVEFTAAIQLKPDYFQAYSNLAVSYLEKKLPEKAAEACLKAIEINPNYANAYSNLGYAYLLQGMIKEAEAACQKAIALNPEIAEPHNHLGIILEKQKKTEEAKAEYLKAIELKPEYPEAHFNLANLYFKENLLPESEVHYKRVIEIRPGFAEAYNNLAVVDFYQKNYALAFEHMKKAEELGASVHPDFKKEVLKKIKKLSQRPRLNPLPFSAFSNL
;
A
#
# COMPACT_ATOMS: atom_id res chain seq x y z
N VAL A 1 -13.62 63.00 52.70
CA VAL A 1 -14.43 61.87 52.33
C VAL A 1 -15.38 62.26 51.17
N LEU A 2 -14.99 62.08 49.91
CA LEU A 2 -15.86 62.27 48.76
C LEU A 2 -15.73 61.09 47.86
N LYS A 3 -16.74 60.20 47.80
CA LYS A 3 -16.96 59.20 46.79
C LYS A 3 -17.35 59.91 45.53
N LYS A 4 -16.51 59.82 44.45
CA LYS A 4 -16.95 60.16 43.11
C LYS A 4 -17.60 58.93 42.53
N SER A 5 -18.89 59.00 42.24
CA SER A 5 -19.65 58.08 41.40
C SER A 5 -19.18 58.24 39.99
N VAL A 6 -18.58 57.19 39.42
CA VAL A 6 -18.32 57.09 37.94
C VAL A 6 -19.65 56.81 37.28
N SER A 7 -20.08 57.71 36.40
CA SER A 7 -21.37 57.66 35.73
C SER A 7 -21.43 56.45 34.76
N SER A 8 -22.57 55.81 34.65
CA SER A 8 -22.87 54.69 33.77
C SER A 8 -22.69 55.02 32.28
N ALA A 9 -22.59 56.31 31.91
CA ALA A 9 -22.33 56.80 30.57
C ALA A 9 -20.89 56.56 30.08
N ASP A 10 -19.88 56.60 30.99
CA ASP A 10 -18.49 56.35 30.60
C ASP A 10 -18.20 54.85 30.35
N CYS A 11 -18.93 53.96 31.01
CA CYS A 11 -18.81 52.52 30.78
C CYS A 11 -19.48 52.08 29.44
N LEU A 12 -20.58 52.76 29.08
CA LEU A 12 -21.27 52.51 27.82
C LEU A 12 -20.48 53.05 26.62
N ASN A 13 -19.88 54.24 26.73
CA ASN A 13 -19.03 54.83 25.69
C ASN A 13 -17.72 54.00 25.49
N ARG A 14 -17.10 53.47 26.51
CA ARG A 14 -15.94 52.57 26.36
C ARG A 14 -16.29 51.25 25.70
N ARG A 15 -17.48 50.68 25.96
CA ARG A 15 -17.95 49.47 25.27
C ARG A 15 -18.29 49.74 23.80
N ILE A 16 -18.89 50.86 23.46
CA ILE A 16 -19.18 51.26 22.08
C ILE A 16 -17.89 51.56 21.32
N ILE A 17 -16.90 52.24 21.91
CA ILE A 17 -15.61 52.49 21.28
C ILE A 17 -14.81 51.19 21.13
N PHE A 18 -14.89 50.26 22.07
CA PHE A 18 -14.26 48.91 21.93
C PHE A 18 -14.94 48.05 20.85
N PHE A 19 -16.27 48.14 20.76
CA PHE A 19 -17.04 47.42 19.69
C PHE A 19 -16.80 48.05 18.32
N LEU A 20 -16.71 49.37 18.20
CA LEU A 20 -16.34 50.07 16.97
C LEU A 20 -14.87 49.80 16.56
N ALA A 21 -13.95 49.74 17.51
CA ALA A 21 -12.56 49.37 17.26
C ALA A 21 -12.42 47.91 16.83
N LEU A 22 -13.23 47.01 17.43
CA LEU A 22 -13.29 45.61 17.02
C LEU A 22 -13.92 45.45 15.59
N CYS A 23 -14.97 46.22 15.30
CA CYS A 23 -15.58 46.25 13.96
C CYS A 23 -14.64 46.90 12.93
N LEU A 24 -13.88 47.93 13.28
CA LEU A 24 -12.88 48.55 12.41
C LEU A 24 -11.64 47.67 12.21
N SER A 25 -11.21 46.91 13.23
CA SER A 25 -10.14 45.93 13.09
C SER A 25 -10.58 44.71 12.26
N MET A 26 -11.88 44.36 12.25
CA MET A 26 -12.46 43.36 11.38
C MET A 26 -12.70 43.90 9.95
N MET A 27 -12.74 45.21 9.73
CA MET A 27 -12.85 45.84 8.41
C MET A 27 -11.51 46.16 7.75
N SER A 28 -10.40 46.16 8.49
CA SER A 28 -9.06 46.30 7.91
C SER A 28 -8.41 44.96 7.56
N VAL A 29 -9.04 44.18 6.69
CA VAL A 29 -8.28 43.33 5.78
C VAL A 29 -7.63 44.28 4.78
N SER A 30 -6.42 44.69 5.08
CA SER A 30 -5.58 45.49 4.19
C SER A 30 -5.52 44.77 2.84
N PHE A 31 -6.09 45.40 1.81
CA PHE A 31 -5.84 45.05 0.42
C PHE A 31 -4.36 45.38 0.14
N THR A 32 -3.48 44.49 0.51
CA THR A 32 -2.09 44.52 0.05
C THR A 32 -2.04 43.82 -1.30
N GLN A 33 -1.71 44.58 -2.32
CA GLN A 33 -1.48 44.20 -3.73
C GLN A 33 -2.62 43.39 -4.34
N ALA A 34 -3.23 43.95 -5.39
CA ALA A 34 -4.24 43.26 -6.22
C ALA A 34 -3.60 41.99 -6.85
N GLU A 35 -3.66 40.88 -6.17
CA GLU A 35 -3.40 39.58 -6.81
C GLU A 35 -4.35 39.48 -8.02
N SER A 36 -3.83 39.08 -9.17
CA SER A 36 -4.66 38.74 -10.29
C SER A 36 -5.68 37.68 -9.87
N PRO A 37 -6.95 37.82 -10.25
CA PRO A 37 -7.98 36.87 -9.85
C PRO A 37 -7.59 35.47 -10.30
N ARG A 38 -7.72 34.47 -9.40
CA ARG A 38 -7.55 33.07 -9.75
C ARG A 38 -8.57 32.70 -10.82
N THR A 39 -8.11 32.21 -11.96
CA THR A 39 -8.98 31.69 -13.01
C THR A 39 -9.23 30.21 -12.79
N VAL A 40 -10.50 29.82 -12.71
CA VAL A 40 -10.97 28.44 -12.65
C VAL A 40 -11.57 28.11 -14.03
N SER A 41 -11.00 27.09 -14.66
CA SER A 41 -11.40 26.67 -16.00
C SER A 41 -12.60 25.72 -15.94
N LEU A 42 -13.60 25.95 -16.81
CA LEU A 42 -14.84 25.18 -16.85
C LEU A 42 -15.00 24.48 -18.19
N LYS A 43 -15.35 23.23 -18.13
CA LYS A 43 -15.93 22.45 -19.22
C LYS A 43 -17.43 22.37 -19.00
N VAL A 44 -18.24 22.74 -19.99
CA VAL A 44 -19.69 22.77 -19.88
C VAL A 44 -20.30 21.72 -20.78
N ALA A 45 -21.17 20.87 -20.23
CA ALA A 45 -21.91 19.85 -20.95
C ALA A 45 -23.41 20.05 -20.77
N ALA A 46 -24.19 19.77 -21.81
CA ALA A 46 -25.65 19.81 -21.74
C ALA A 46 -26.25 18.58 -22.41
N ASP A 47 -27.30 18.02 -21.80
CA ASP A 47 -28.02 16.87 -22.37
C ASP A 47 -28.83 17.21 -23.62
N GLU A 48 -29.38 16.17 -24.27
CA GLU A 48 -30.12 16.32 -25.52
C GLU A 48 -31.29 17.28 -25.38
N GLU A 49 -32.08 17.12 -24.31
CA GLU A 49 -33.29 17.92 -24.09
C GLU A 49 -32.94 19.39 -23.83
N PHE A 50 -31.92 19.63 -23.00
CA PHE A 50 -31.45 21.00 -22.74
C PHE A 50 -30.92 21.68 -23.99
N ARG A 51 -30.26 20.92 -24.88
CA ARG A 51 -29.70 21.42 -26.15
C ARG A 51 -30.75 21.75 -27.20
N THR A 52 -31.97 21.25 -27.11
CA THR A 52 -33.06 21.62 -28.04
C THR A 52 -33.40 23.11 -27.98
N ARG A 53 -32.98 23.82 -26.96
CA ARG A 53 -33.16 25.27 -26.83
C ARG A 53 -32.21 26.01 -27.76
N ALA A 54 -32.77 26.83 -28.64
CA ALA A 54 -32.02 27.52 -29.67
C ALA A 54 -30.86 28.40 -29.18
N ARG A 55 -30.91 28.85 -27.91
CA ARG A 55 -29.93 29.80 -27.35
C ARG A 55 -29.15 29.22 -26.14
N TRP A 56 -29.24 27.92 -25.86
CA TRP A 56 -28.65 27.35 -24.66
C TRP A 56 -27.17 27.71 -24.40
N PRO A 57 -26.25 27.76 -25.41
CA PRO A 57 -24.88 28.13 -25.13
C PRO A 57 -24.72 29.60 -24.73
N VAL A 58 -25.60 30.48 -25.22
CA VAL A 58 -25.59 31.91 -24.88
C VAL A 58 -26.14 32.11 -23.48
N ASP A 59 -27.26 31.45 -23.17
CA ASP A 59 -27.92 31.54 -21.86
C ASP A 59 -27.03 31.01 -20.74
N ILE A 60 -26.36 29.88 -20.97
CA ILE A 60 -25.39 29.32 -20.00
C ILE A 60 -24.15 30.20 -19.86
N ARG A 61 -23.60 30.75 -20.95
CA ARG A 61 -22.50 31.73 -20.86
C ARG A 61 -22.90 32.96 -20.03
N GLN A 62 -24.11 33.47 -20.17
CA GLN A 62 -24.61 34.58 -19.37
C GLN A 62 -24.75 34.18 -17.89
N LEU A 63 -25.32 33.00 -17.61
CA LEU A 63 -25.45 32.45 -16.26
C LEU A 63 -24.09 32.32 -15.55
N ILE A 64 -23.11 31.73 -16.22
CA ILE A 64 -21.75 31.56 -15.69
C ILE A 64 -21.06 32.91 -15.51
N LYS A 65 -21.25 33.87 -16.43
CA LYS A 65 -20.72 35.21 -16.30
C LYS A 65 -21.25 35.94 -15.06
N GLU A 66 -22.53 35.77 -14.74
CA GLU A 66 -23.14 36.36 -13.54
C GLU A 66 -22.62 35.66 -12.25
N ALA A 67 -22.53 34.35 -12.27
CA ALA A 67 -21.91 33.60 -11.17
C ALA A 67 -20.42 33.98 -10.98
N SER A 68 -19.66 34.03 -12.08
CA SER A 68 -18.26 34.49 -12.07
C SER A 68 -18.13 35.89 -11.49
N SER A 69 -19.03 36.80 -11.85
CA SER A 69 -19.01 38.17 -11.31
C SER A 69 -19.25 38.21 -9.80
N ALA A 70 -20.05 37.28 -9.25
CA ALA A 70 -20.29 37.16 -7.84
C ALA A 70 -19.01 36.63 -7.12
N PHE A 71 -18.39 35.57 -7.65
CA PHE A 71 -17.17 34.99 -7.11
C PHE A 71 -15.96 35.93 -7.27
N GLU A 72 -15.80 36.59 -8.39
CA GLU A 72 -14.67 37.49 -8.65
C GLU A 72 -14.71 38.72 -7.72
N ARG A 73 -15.87 39.36 -7.58
CA ARG A 73 -16.03 40.52 -6.69
C ARG A 73 -15.79 40.19 -5.21
N ARG A 74 -16.18 38.99 -4.78
CA ARG A 74 -16.14 38.61 -3.35
C ARG A 74 -14.87 37.88 -2.97
N PHE A 75 -14.34 37.04 -3.86
CA PHE A 75 -13.27 36.09 -3.54
C PHE A 75 -12.03 36.21 -4.46
N GLY A 76 -12.09 37.03 -5.51
CA GLY A 76 -11.03 37.09 -6.52
C GLY A 76 -10.93 35.77 -7.32
N ILE A 77 -12.03 35.06 -7.53
CA ILE A 77 -12.12 33.86 -8.33
C ILE A 77 -12.90 34.15 -9.61
N ARG A 78 -12.27 33.94 -10.76
CA ARG A 78 -12.87 34.09 -12.08
C ARG A 78 -13.18 32.73 -12.69
N LEU A 79 -14.40 32.50 -13.12
CA LEU A 79 -14.84 31.30 -13.81
C LEU A 79 -14.71 31.53 -15.34
N GLN A 80 -13.99 30.64 -16.04
CA GLN A 80 -13.74 30.73 -17.48
C GLN A 80 -14.19 29.48 -18.21
N VAL A 81 -15.18 29.56 -19.06
CA VAL A 81 -15.59 28.46 -19.93
C VAL A 81 -14.54 28.24 -21.01
N LYS A 82 -13.94 27.07 -21.05
CA LYS A 82 -12.96 26.65 -22.06
C LYS A 82 -13.59 25.89 -23.21
N SER A 83 -14.54 25.00 -22.91
CA SER A 83 -15.20 24.18 -23.92
C SER A 83 -16.66 23.92 -23.60
N PHE A 84 -17.42 23.59 -24.65
CA PHE A 84 -18.77 23.06 -24.55
C PHE A 84 -18.77 21.65 -25.14
N ASP A 85 -19.37 20.70 -24.45
CA ASP A 85 -19.55 19.34 -24.91
C ASP A 85 -21.01 18.92 -24.96
N ASN A 86 -21.30 17.90 -25.74
CA ASN A 86 -22.58 17.26 -25.77
C ASN A 86 -22.59 16.11 -24.76
N TRP A 87 -23.57 16.14 -23.88
CA TRP A 87 -23.84 15.08 -22.93
C TRP A 87 -25.07 14.30 -23.38
N SER A 88 -24.97 13.00 -23.56
CA SER A 88 -26.11 12.12 -23.82
C SER A 88 -26.51 11.48 -22.50
N SER A 89 -27.48 12.08 -21.79
CA SER A 89 -27.99 11.53 -20.53
C SER A 89 -28.91 10.33 -20.78
N ASP A 90 -29.02 9.43 -19.78
CA ASP A 90 -29.98 8.32 -19.86
C ASP A 90 -31.35 8.79 -19.35
N ASP A 91 -32.37 8.80 -20.21
CA ASP A 91 -33.74 9.26 -19.89
C ASP A 91 -34.41 8.46 -18.75
N ARG A 92 -33.85 7.31 -18.38
CA ARG A 92 -34.32 6.49 -17.25
C ARG A 92 -33.82 7.01 -15.91
N ILE A 93 -32.82 7.88 -15.91
CA ILE A 93 -32.23 8.45 -14.70
C ILE A 93 -33.17 9.48 -14.10
N LYS A 94 -33.58 9.28 -12.84
CA LYS A 94 -34.56 10.16 -12.17
C LYS A 94 -33.94 11.00 -11.05
N SER A 95 -32.83 10.58 -10.45
CA SER A 95 -32.18 11.34 -9.39
C SER A 95 -31.07 12.26 -9.92
N THR A 96 -30.87 13.40 -9.26
CA THR A 96 -29.79 14.34 -9.64
C THR A 96 -28.40 13.74 -9.37
N LEU A 97 -28.28 12.91 -8.34
CA LEU A 97 -27.03 12.21 -8.04
C LEU A 97 -26.67 11.17 -9.12
N GLU A 98 -27.66 10.43 -9.63
CA GLU A 98 -27.44 9.51 -10.74
C GLU A 98 -27.03 10.27 -12.02
N LEU A 99 -27.63 11.43 -12.30
CA LEU A 99 -27.23 12.29 -13.41
C LEU A 99 -25.80 12.81 -13.25
N LEU A 100 -25.38 13.14 -12.03
CA LEU A 100 -24.00 13.52 -11.77
C LEU A 100 -23.03 12.37 -12.07
N ASN A 101 -23.38 11.15 -11.68
CA ASN A 101 -22.59 9.97 -11.99
C ASN A 101 -22.56 9.67 -13.50
N ASP A 102 -23.67 9.86 -14.20
CA ASP A 102 -23.75 9.71 -15.66
C ASP A 102 -22.90 10.76 -16.38
N LEU A 103 -22.92 12.02 -15.91
CA LEU A 103 -22.06 13.09 -16.42
C LEU A 103 -20.57 12.74 -16.26
N ARG A 104 -20.18 12.32 -15.07
CA ARG A 104 -18.79 11.92 -14.77
C ARG A 104 -18.29 10.79 -15.66
N LYS A 105 -19.18 9.86 -15.96
CA LYS A 105 -18.92 8.73 -16.84
C LYS A 105 -18.66 9.14 -18.28
N LYS A 106 -19.46 10.05 -18.81
CA LYS A 106 -19.52 10.35 -20.23
C LYS A 106 -18.67 11.54 -20.64
N ILE A 107 -18.36 12.44 -19.70
CA ILE A 107 -17.63 13.67 -19.96
C ILE A 107 -16.31 13.66 -19.18
N ASP A 108 -15.21 13.46 -19.89
CA ASP A 108 -13.88 13.61 -19.30
C ASP A 108 -13.59 15.07 -18.95
N LYS A 109 -13.12 15.32 -17.76
CA LYS A 109 -12.74 16.63 -17.26
C LYS A 109 -11.57 17.24 -18.06
N GLY A 110 -10.65 16.40 -18.53
CA GLY A 110 -9.42 16.82 -19.20
C GLY A 110 -8.57 17.71 -18.30
N GLU A 111 -8.05 18.80 -18.87
CA GLU A 111 -7.25 19.82 -18.16
C GLU A 111 -8.11 20.90 -17.44
N ASN A 112 -9.43 20.73 -17.41
CA ASN A 112 -10.31 21.72 -16.78
C ASN A 112 -10.41 21.48 -15.26
N ASP A 113 -10.59 22.55 -14.50
CA ASP A 113 -10.79 22.47 -13.05
C ASP A 113 -12.16 21.85 -12.71
N ILE A 114 -13.21 22.24 -13.44
CA ILE A 114 -14.61 21.88 -13.14
C ILE A 114 -15.35 21.49 -14.43
N VAL A 115 -16.22 20.48 -14.33
CA VAL A 115 -17.22 20.11 -15.33
C VAL A 115 -18.60 20.49 -14.83
N LEU A 116 -19.32 21.29 -15.59
CA LEU A 116 -20.72 21.69 -15.32
C LEU A 116 -21.66 20.98 -16.28
N GLY A 117 -22.55 20.13 -15.77
CA GLY A 117 -23.63 19.50 -16.52
C GLY A 117 -24.95 20.24 -16.35
N PHE A 118 -25.65 20.48 -17.47
CA PHE A 118 -26.99 21.06 -17.47
C PHE A 118 -27.98 20.09 -18.10
N THR A 119 -29.12 19.88 -17.44
CA THR A 119 -30.14 18.92 -17.85
C THR A 119 -31.54 19.52 -17.71
N SER A 120 -32.44 19.22 -18.67
CA SER A 120 -33.88 19.49 -18.62
C SER A 120 -34.69 18.32 -18.07
N GLN A 121 -34.08 17.21 -17.71
CA GLN A 121 -34.80 16.04 -17.18
C GLN A 121 -35.66 16.42 -15.97
N PRO A 122 -36.89 15.92 -15.86
CA PRO A 122 -37.81 16.28 -14.80
C PRO A 122 -37.31 15.78 -13.42
N ARG A 123 -37.52 16.63 -12.42
CA ARG A 123 -37.13 16.34 -11.02
C ARG A 123 -38.21 15.48 -10.32
N LEU A 124 -37.78 14.49 -9.52
CA LEU A 124 -38.68 13.86 -8.56
C LEU A 124 -39.07 14.84 -7.43
N ILE A 125 -40.23 14.63 -6.80
CA ILE A 125 -40.84 15.56 -5.82
C ILE A 125 -39.91 15.91 -4.64
N ARG A 126 -38.89 15.11 -4.35
CA ARG A 126 -37.93 15.32 -3.25
C ARG A 126 -36.47 15.38 -3.70
N ASP A 127 -36.23 15.48 -4.99
CA ASP A 127 -34.88 15.49 -5.52
C ASP A 127 -34.25 16.90 -5.52
N LEU A 128 -32.90 16.93 -5.53
CA LEU A 128 -32.12 18.16 -5.50
C LEU A 128 -32.22 18.92 -6.84
N SER A 129 -32.20 20.25 -6.78
CA SER A 129 -32.14 21.10 -7.99
C SER A 129 -30.74 21.17 -8.58
N GLY A 130 -29.74 20.85 -7.80
CA GLY A 130 -28.34 20.74 -8.22
C GLY A 130 -27.60 19.80 -7.27
N VAL A 131 -26.45 19.36 -7.65
CA VAL A 131 -25.54 18.60 -6.81
C VAL A 131 -24.09 18.79 -7.27
N ALA A 132 -23.18 18.91 -6.33
CA ALA A 132 -21.74 18.98 -6.58
C ALA A 132 -21.03 17.81 -5.89
N THR A 133 -20.00 17.28 -6.56
CA THR A 133 -19.07 16.36 -5.89
C THR A 133 -17.95 17.14 -5.24
N TYR A 134 -17.89 17.07 -3.92
CA TYR A 134 -16.96 17.82 -3.06
C TYR A 134 -15.47 17.75 -3.47
N LEU A 135 -15.01 16.68 -4.08
CA LEU A 135 -13.59 16.45 -4.38
C LEU A 135 -13.23 16.31 -5.85
N GLN A 136 -14.19 16.25 -6.76
CA GLN A 136 -13.90 15.80 -8.13
C GLN A 136 -14.16 16.86 -9.20
N GLY A 137 -14.66 18.02 -8.80
CA GLY A 137 -14.90 19.12 -9.72
C GLY A 137 -16.03 18.87 -10.73
N TYR A 138 -17.04 18.07 -10.38
CA TYR A 138 -18.23 17.88 -11.20
C TYR A 138 -19.46 18.46 -10.51
N VAL A 139 -20.30 19.14 -11.29
CA VAL A 139 -21.54 19.76 -10.84
C VAL A 139 -22.63 19.48 -11.87
N VAL A 140 -23.80 19.06 -11.43
CA VAL A 140 -25.01 18.99 -12.25
C VAL A 140 -26.03 19.99 -11.75
N VAL A 141 -26.59 20.76 -12.66
CA VAL A 141 -27.68 21.71 -12.40
C VAL A 141 -28.89 21.35 -13.28
N ARG A 142 -30.02 21.08 -12.63
CA ARG A 142 -31.30 20.91 -13.34
C ARG A 142 -31.90 22.24 -13.72
N GLU A 143 -32.60 22.25 -14.84
CA GLU A 143 -33.33 23.42 -15.27
C GLU A 143 -34.41 23.83 -14.29
N LEU A 144 -34.50 25.12 -14.03
CA LEU A 144 -35.59 25.75 -13.27
C LEU A 144 -36.33 26.77 -14.13
N PRO A 145 -37.60 27.08 -13.81
CA PRO A 145 -38.41 28.05 -14.57
C PRO A 145 -37.82 29.47 -14.67
N SER A 146 -36.84 29.77 -13.79
CA SER A 146 -36.24 31.11 -13.73
C SER A 146 -34.71 31.01 -13.81
N MET A 147 -34.10 31.74 -14.73
CA MET A 147 -32.64 31.89 -14.84
C MET A 147 -32.02 32.49 -13.56
N LEU A 148 -32.74 33.31 -12.82
CA LEU A 148 -32.29 33.87 -11.56
C LEU A 148 -32.13 32.76 -10.50
N ASN A 149 -33.08 31.84 -10.41
CA ASN A 149 -33.02 30.70 -9.49
C ASN A 149 -31.90 29.74 -9.89
N MET A 150 -31.69 29.48 -11.17
CA MET A 150 -30.57 28.69 -11.65
C MET A 150 -29.23 29.32 -11.28
N LYS A 151 -29.11 30.65 -11.33
CA LYS A 151 -27.89 31.35 -10.90
C LYS A 151 -27.59 31.11 -9.43
N PHE A 152 -28.56 31.23 -8.55
CA PHE A 152 -28.34 31.04 -7.12
C PHE A 152 -27.99 29.57 -6.80
N ILE A 153 -28.63 28.61 -7.45
CA ILE A 153 -28.27 27.18 -7.30
C ILE A 153 -26.86 26.93 -7.82
N LEU A 154 -26.50 27.47 -8.99
CA LEU A 154 -25.14 27.30 -9.51
C LEU A 154 -24.09 27.90 -8.56
N ILE A 155 -24.34 29.07 -7.97
CA ILE A 155 -23.44 29.67 -6.98
C ILE A 155 -23.37 28.83 -5.71
N HIS A 156 -24.50 28.28 -5.24
CA HIS A 156 -24.59 27.40 -4.08
C HIS A 156 -23.72 26.12 -4.31
N GLU A 157 -23.97 25.40 -5.39
CA GLU A 157 -23.23 24.18 -5.72
C GLU A 157 -21.71 24.43 -5.93
N LEU A 158 -21.37 25.53 -6.61
CA LEU A 158 -19.96 25.91 -6.75
C LEU A 158 -19.32 26.25 -5.40
N SER A 159 -20.07 26.81 -4.45
CA SER A 159 -19.57 27.13 -3.12
C SER A 159 -19.20 25.85 -2.32
N HIS A 160 -19.95 24.77 -2.50
CA HIS A 160 -19.59 23.45 -1.93
C HIS A 160 -18.24 22.96 -2.43
N LEU A 161 -17.88 23.17 -3.69
CA LEU A 161 -16.56 22.83 -4.20
C LEU A 161 -15.44 23.59 -3.50
N PHE A 162 -15.73 24.74 -2.89
CA PHE A 162 -14.81 25.51 -2.08
C PHE A 162 -15.01 25.28 -0.56
N GLY A 163 -15.66 24.18 -0.18
CA GLY A 163 -15.75 23.74 1.21
C GLY A 163 -16.85 24.38 2.04
N ALA A 164 -17.77 25.13 1.44
CA ALA A 164 -18.89 25.70 2.18
C ALA A 164 -19.88 24.60 2.59
N ALA A 165 -20.39 24.68 3.82
CA ALA A 165 -21.43 23.78 4.34
C ALA A 165 -22.81 24.40 4.16
N ASP A 166 -23.85 23.58 4.09
CA ASP A 166 -25.23 24.03 4.13
C ASP A 166 -25.56 24.71 5.47
N LEU A 167 -26.35 25.74 5.42
CA LEU A 167 -26.76 26.54 6.58
C LEU A 167 -28.29 26.63 6.69
N ASN A 168 -28.77 26.76 7.92
CA ASN A 168 -30.20 27.02 8.19
C ASN A 168 -30.57 28.52 8.14
N ASP A 169 -29.68 29.38 7.63
CA ASP A 169 -29.90 30.81 7.50
C ASP A 169 -30.60 31.11 6.15
N SER A 170 -31.83 31.59 6.19
CA SER A 170 -32.65 31.88 5.00
C SER A 170 -32.10 32.96 4.12
N SER A 171 -31.21 33.84 4.61
CA SER A 171 -30.54 34.87 3.84
C SER A 171 -29.28 34.40 3.14
N SER A 172 -28.66 33.31 3.63
CA SER A 172 -27.43 32.79 3.06
C SER A 172 -27.66 32.07 1.75
N ILE A 173 -26.69 32.22 0.81
CA ILE A 173 -26.62 31.44 -0.43
C ILE A 173 -26.49 29.95 -0.12
N MET A 174 -25.94 29.57 1.06
CA MET A 174 -25.77 28.21 1.52
C MET A 174 -26.98 27.65 2.28
N ASN A 175 -28.19 28.22 2.13
CA ASN A 175 -29.39 27.59 2.68
C ASN A 175 -29.72 26.33 1.89
N GLY A 176 -29.61 25.16 2.52
CA GLY A 176 -29.79 23.85 1.86
C GLY A 176 -31.20 23.57 1.34
N LYS A 177 -32.23 24.28 1.83
CA LYS A 177 -33.62 24.13 1.34
C LYS A 177 -33.96 25.10 0.21
N ASN A 178 -33.56 26.35 0.38
CA ASN A 178 -33.79 27.42 -0.58
C ASN A 178 -32.59 28.39 -0.53
N PRO A 179 -31.62 28.31 -1.45
CA PRO A 179 -30.48 29.23 -1.49
C PRO A 179 -30.91 30.69 -1.46
N GLY A 180 -30.33 31.43 -0.52
CA GLY A 180 -30.52 32.88 -0.43
C GLY A 180 -29.76 33.63 -1.53
N SER A 181 -29.72 34.95 -1.45
CA SER A 181 -29.08 35.80 -2.47
C SER A 181 -27.70 36.32 -2.05
N GLU A 182 -27.28 36.12 -0.81
CA GLU A 182 -26.09 36.73 -0.24
C GLU A 182 -25.14 35.68 0.36
N PHE A 183 -23.85 35.99 0.31
CA PHE A 183 -22.82 35.24 1.04
C PHE A 183 -22.73 35.77 2.47
N ASP A 184 -23.02 34.92 3.45
CA ASP A 184 -22.79 35.24 4.86
C ASP A 184 -21.29 35.29 5.20
N ALA A 185 -20.99 35.84 6.39
CA ALA A 185 -19.60 36.02 6.82
C ALA A 185 -18.83 34.71 7.00
N PHE A 186 -19.51 33.64 7.46
CA PHE A 186 -18.93 32.32 7.64
C PHE A 186 -18.56 31.71 6.28
N THR A 187 -19.54 31.60 5.35
CA THR A 187 -19.32 31.09 3.99
C THR A 187 -18.22 31.87 3.27
N THR A 188 -18.22 33.21 3.41
CA THR A 188 -17.18 34.06 2.83
C THR A 188 -15.79 33.67 3.31
N ARG A 189 -15.59 33.45 4.62
CA ARG A 189 -14.30 33.07 5.18
C ARG A 189 -13.83 31.69 4.69
N ILE A 190 -14.73 30.73 4.62
CA ILE A 190 -14.41 29.37 4.15
C ILE A 190 -14.02 29.38 2.66
N ILE A 191 -14.76 30.09 1.81
CA ILE A 191 -14.42 30.18 0.37
C ILE A 191 -13.07 30.88 0.17
N LEU A 192 -12.81 31.97 0.89
CA LEU A 192 -11.52 32.69 0.82
C LEU A 192 -10.34 31.78 1.24
N LEU A 193 -10.54 30.98 2.28
CA LEU A 193 -9.54 30.05 2.75
C LEU A 193 -9.21 28.98 1.69
N ASN A 194 -10.21 28.53 0.95
CA ASN A 194 -10.12 27.49 -0.07
C ASN A 194 -9.92 28.02 -1.50
N LYS A 195 -9.83 29.35 -1.70
CA LYS A 195 -9.83 29.93 -3.07
C LYS A 195 -8.75 29.35 -4.00
N ASN A 196 -7.64 28.86 -3.45
CA ASN A 196 -6.51 28.32 -4.19
C ASN A 196 -6.44 26.77 -4.16
N ARG A 197 -7.52 26.08 -3.73
CA ARG A 197 -7.53 24.61 -3.70
C ARG A 197 -7.38 24.01 -5.10
N ASN A 198 -6.72 22.85 -5.15
CA ASN A 198 -6.69 22.02 -6.34
C ASN A 198 -7.96 21.13 -6.40
N PHE A 199 -8.56 20.98 -7.57
CA PHE A 199 -9.70 20.10 -7.82
C PHE A 199 -9.29 18.70 -8.31
N ASP A 200 -8.02 18.31 -8.13
CA ASP A 200 -7.54 16.96 -8.40
C ASP A 200 -8.09 15.99 -7.32
N PRO A 201 -8.75 14.90 -7.72
CA PRO A 201 -9.30 13.92 -6.78
C PRO A 201 -8.25 13.22 -5.88
N ASN A 202 -6.96 13.31 -6.23
CA ASN A 202 -5.86 12.74 -5.43
C ASN A 202 -5.26 13.73 -4.41
N THR A 203 -5.70 14.99 -4.42
CA THR A 203 -5.23 16.00 -3.46
C THR A 203 -6.25 16.27 -2.37
N PHE A 204 -5.76 16.65 -1.18
CA PHE A 204 -6.66 17.06 -0.11
C PHE A 204 -7.43 18.32 -0.51
N PRO A 205 -8.72 18.43 -0.14
CA PRO A 205 -9.54 19.59 -0.49
C PRO A 205 -9.00 20.92 0.06
N LEU A 206 -8.29 20.87 1.19
CA LEU A 206 -7.69 22.02 1.83
C LEU A 206 -6.18 21.87 1.97
N PRO A 207 -5.37 22.91 1.68
CA PRO A 207 -3.95 22.88 2.02
C PRO A 207 -3.71 22.62 3.52
N LYS A 208 -2.72 21.79 3.86
CA LYS A 208 -2.46 21.34 5.25
C LYS A 208 -2.26 22.50 6.22
N ASP A 209 -1.62 23.56 5.77
CA ASP A 209 -1.38 24.80 6.56
C ASP A 209 -2.67 25.58 6.86
N LYS A 210 -3.77 25.28 6.17
CA LYS A 210 -5.08 25.92 6.33
C LYS A 210 -6.08 25.11 7.14
N LEU A 211 -5.78 23.85 7.46
CA LEU A 211 -6.71 22.98 8.19
C LEU A 211 -7.06 23.52 9.57
N ASP A 212 -6.08 23.98 10.33
CA ASP A 212 -6.32 24.52 11.69
C ASP A 212 -7.16 25.79 11.64
N GLU A 213 -6.95 26.65 10.63
CA GLU A 213 -7.75 27.85 10.45
C GLU A 213 -9.20 27.49 10.08
N ALA A 214 -9.41 26.51 9.19
CA ALA A 214 -10.73 26.00 8.86
C ALA A 214 -11.46 25.44 10.08
N ILE A 215 -10.79 24.57 10.84
CA ILE A 215 -11.31 23.98 12.06
C ILE A 215 -11.72 25.08 13.06
N ALA A 216 -10.91 26.12 13.23
CA ALA A 216 -11.23 27.23 14.12
C ALA A 216 -12.49 28.00 13.67
N ILE A 217 -12.64 28.24 12.35
CA ILE A 217 -13.81 28.90 11.77
C ILE A 217 -15.08 28.07 12.03
N TYR A 218 -15.04 26.76 11.77
CA TYR A 218 -16.18 25.86 11.99
C TYR A 218 -16.51 25.69 13.46
N ASN A 219 -15.52 25.61 14.36
CA ASN A 219 -15.75 25.57 15.80
C ASN A 219 -16.41 26.87 16.31
N GLN A 220 -15.99 28.03 15.81
CA GLN A 220 -16.64 29.30 16.15
C GLN A 220 -18.12 29.29 15.73
N ARG A 221 -18.43 28.80 14.55
CA ARG A 221 -19.82 28.68 14.08
C ARG A 221 -20.64 27.71 14.92
N LYS A 222 -20.06 26.54 15.22
CA LYS A 222 -20.67 25.52 16.06
C LYS A 222 -21.05 26.04 17.45
N THR A 223 -20.21 26.92 18.07
CA THR A 223 -20.53 27.52 19.37
C THR A 223 -21.74 28.45 19.33
N LEU A 224 -22.03 29.04 18.15
CA LEU A 224 -23.19 29.92 17.97
C LEU A 224 -24.48 29.14 17.70
N GLN A 225 -24.36 27.97 17.03
CA GLN A 225 -25.50 27.15 16.60
C GLN A 225 -25.19 25.65 16.81
N LEU A 226 -25.31 25.17 18.03
CA LEU A 226 -24.94 23.83 18.48
C LEU A 226 -25.68 22.67 17.78
N LYS A 227 -26.72 22.91 17.00
CA LYS A 227 -27.57 21.89 16.35
C LYS A 227 -27.49 21.90 14.83
N GLU A 228 -26.57 22.64 14.25
CA GLU A 228 -26.33 22.55 12.81
C GLU A 228 -25.53 21.29 12.51
N ILE A 229 -26.21 20.23 12.08
CA ILE A 229 -25.63 18.91 11.79
C ILE A 229 -24.53 19.05 10.72
N ASP A 230 -24.76 19.84 9.66
CA ASP A 230 -23.81 20.02 8.56
C ASP A 230 -22.49 20.61 9.04
N ILE A 231 -22.53 21.58 9.98
CA ILE A 231 -21.33 22.13 10.59
C ILE A 231 -20.56 21.07 11.37
N ILE A 232 -21.25 20.20 12.10
CA ILE A 232 -20.62 19.12 12.89
C ILE A 232 -20.00 18.09 11.95
N ILE A 233 -20.69 17.73 10.87
CA ILE A 233 -20.19 16.79 9.85
C ILE A 233 -18.96 17.37 9.15
N GLN A 234 -18.98 18.64 8.73
CA GLN A 234 -17.81 19.28 8.11
C GLN A 234 -16.62 19.37 9.09
N LEU A 235 -16.86 19.61 10.36
CA LEU A 235 -15.81 19.51 11.39
C LEU A 235 -15.22 18.10 11.46
N ALA A 236 -16.06 17.07 11.45
CA ALA A 236 -15.58 15.69 11.46
C ALA A 236 -14.73 15.38 10.22
N ILE A 237 -15.12 15.87 9.04
CA ILE A 237 -14.34 15.73 7.80
C ILE A 237 -12.98 16.44 7.92
N LEU A 238 -12.95 17.68 8.41
CA LEU A 238 -11.69 18.42 8.60
C LEU A 238 -10.76 17.74 9.62
N TYR A 239 -11.31 17.20 10.70
CA TYR A 239 -10.53 16.40 11.65
C TYR A 239 -10.03 15.09 11.02
N LEU A 240 -10.81 14.49 10.11
CA LEU A 240 -10.39 13.30 9.37
C LEU A 240 -9.17 13.60 8.47
N GLU A 241 -9.20 14.73 7.76
CA GLU A 241 -8.06 15.21 6.96
C GLU A 241 -6.84 15.50 7.82
N LYS A 242 -7.06 16.07 9.02
CA LYS A 242 -6.00 16.32 10.00
C LYS A 242 -5.46 15.02 10.63
N LYS A 243 -6.11 13.88 10.41
CA LYS A 243 -5.84 12.58 11.06
C LYS A 243 -6.11 12.60 12.58
N ASP A 244 -6.90 13.52 13.07
CA ASP A 244 -7.37 13.59 14.47
C ASP A 244 -8.64 12.75 14.63
N TYR A 245 -8.45 11.43 14.67
CA TYR A 245 -9.56 10.47 14.69
C TYR A 245 -10.42 10.54 15.96
N GLU A 246 -9.84 10.95 17.10
CA GLU A 246 -10.62 11.15 18.33
C GLU A 246 -11.65 12.28 18.17
N SER A 247 -11.24 13.37 17.54
CA SER A 247 -12.18 14.46 17.24
C SER A 247 -13.22 14.05 16.21
N VAL A 248 -12.86 13.25 15.19
CA VAL A 248 -13.86 12.67 14.26
C VAL A 248 -14.90 11.85 15.01
N ILE A 249 -14.48 10.97 15.92
CA ILE A 249 -15.37 10.12 16.71
C ILE A 249 -16.32 10.98 17.58
N ARG A 250 -15.78 12.02 18.21
CA ARG A 250 -16.57 12.93 19.05
C ARG A 250 -17.64 13.67 18.25
N GLU A 251 -17.25 14.29 17.12
CA GLU A 251 -18.16 15.05 16.28
C GLU A 251 -19.20 14.15 15.64
N SER A 252 -18.80 13.00 15.08
CA SER A 252 -19.72 12.03 14.47
C SER A 252 -20.75 11.51 15.50
N ARG A 253 -20.32 11.19 16.72
CA ARG A 253 -21.26 10.80 17.80
C ARG A 253 -22.23 11.91 18.16
N GLN A 254 -21.78 13.17 18.18
CA GLN A 254 -22.65 14.31 18.43
C GLN A 254 -23.68 14.46 17.32
N ALA A 255 -23.30 14.32 16.06
CA ALA A 255 -24.21 14.36 14.91
C ALA A 255 -25.27 13.24 15.00
N ILE A 256 -24.85 12.01 15.29
CA ILE A 256 -25.74 10.85 15.49
C ILE A 256 -26.68 11.06 16.68
N GLN A 257 -26.23 11.72 17.76
CA GLN A 257 -27.12 12.03 18.90
C GLN A 257 -28.21 13.02 18.53
N ILE A 258 -27.96 13.95 17.60
CA ILE A 258 -28.93 14.91 17.09
C ILE A 258 -29.89 14.22 16.12
N ASP A 259 -29.37 13.43 15.19
CA ASP A 259 -30.13 12.60 14.25
C ASP A 259 -29.64 11.14 14.25
N PRO A 260 -30.33 10.23 14.94
CA PRO A 260 -29.97 8.81 14.98
C PRO A 260 -30.07 8.07 13.64
N ASN A 261 -30.66 8.68 12.61
CA ASN A 261 -30.75 8.12 11.26
C ASN A 261 -29.76 8.75 10.28
N LEU A 262 -28.79 9.53 10.76
CA LEU A 262 -27.78 10.18 9.95
C LEU A 262 -26.72 9.16 9.48
N ALA A 263 -26.91 8.60 8.30
CA ALA A 263 -25.99 7.61 7.71
C ALA A 263 -24.54 8.13 7.58
N GLU A 264 -24.36 9.39 7.22
CA GLU A 264 -23.04 10.02 7.08
C GLU A 264 -22.27 10.07 8.40
N GLY A 265 -22.93 10.32 9.52
CA GLY A 265 -22.31 10.28 10.85
C GLY A 265 -21.77 8.90 11.20
N TYR A 266 -22.51 7.83 10.90
CA TYR A 266 -22.03 6.47 11.08
C TYR A 266 -20.89 6.11 10.13
N ASN A 267 -20.93 6.58 8.86
CA ASN A 267 -19.87 6.36 7.91
C ASN A 267 -18.55 7.00 8.36
N LEU A 268 -18.57 8.27 8.78
CA LEU A 268 -17.39 8.98 9.31
C LEU A 268 -16.85 8.29 10.57
N LEU A 269 -17.75 7.84 11.47
CA LEU A 269 -17.36 7.10 12.66
C LEU A 269 -16.68 5.76 12.28
N GLY A 270 -17.21 5.05 11.28
CA GLY A 270 -16.60 3.84 10.73
C GLY A 270 -15.22 4.09 10.14
N ILE A 271 -15.06 5.17 9.36
CA ILE A 271 -13.75 5.56 8.78
C ILE A 271 -12.74 5.85 9.90
N ALA A 272 -13.15 6.59 10.94
CA ALA A 272 -12.28 6.91 12.06
C ALA A 272 -11.82 5.66 12.82
N TYR A 273 -12.72 4.74 13.13
CA TYR A 273 -12.37 3.47 13.77
C TYR A 273 -11.43 2.64 12.90
N ARG A 274 -11.70 2.51 11.60
CA ARG A 274 -10.83 1.80 10.67
C ARG A 274 -9.41 2.39 10.62
N ARG A 275 -9.30 3.72 10.61
CA ARG A 275 -8.01 4.42 10.62
C ARG A 275 -7.24 4.28 11.93
N LYS A 276 -7.94 4.06 13.04
CA LYS A 276 -7.36 3.72 14.36
C LYS A 276 -6.98 2.25 14.49
N GLY A 277 -7.31 1.40 13.51
CA GLY A 277 -7.11 -0.05 13.61
C GLY A 277 -8.24 -0.79 14.35
N GLU A 278 -9.29 -0.12 14.77
CA GLU A 278 -10.47 -0.69 15.46
C GLU A 278 -11.46 -1.26 14.43
N VAL A 279 -11.01 -2.29 13.69
CA VAL A 279 -11.68 -2.77 12.47
C VAL A 279 -13.07 -3.32 12.72
N GLU A 280 -13.31 -4.05 13.83
CA GLU A 280 -14.62 -4.59 14.20
C GLU A 280 -15.64 -3.48 14.45
N GLN A 281 -15.21 -2.44 15.13
CA GLN A 281 -16.07 -1.27 15.40
C GLN A 281 -16.41 -0.57 14.08
N ALA A 282 -15.43 -0.42 13.17
CA ALA A 282 -15.68 0.14 11.84
C ALA A 282 -16.71 -0.65 11.05
N ILE A 283 -16.59 -1.98 10.98
CA ILE A 283 -17.54 -2.87 10.31
C ILE A 283 -18.96 -2.68 10.90
N SER A 284 -19.09 -2.64 12.23
CA SER A 284 -20.37 -2.41 12.89
C SER A 284 -21.04 -1.09 12.47
N GLN A 285 -20.23 -0.01 12.35
CA GLN A 285 -20.77 1.29 11.92
C GLN A 285 -21.20 1.26 10.45
N TYR A 286 -20.40 0.67 9.55
CA TYR A 286 -20.76 0.54 8.14
C TYR A 286 -22.03 -0.32 7.94
N GLN A 287 -22.18 -1.40 8.72
CA GLN A 287 -23.42 -2.20 8.71
C GLN A 287 -24.61 -1.37 9.15
N LYS A 288 -24.43 -0.46 10.12
CA LYS A 288 -25.49 0.47 10.53
C LYS A 288 -25.87 1.44 9.41
N VAL A 289 -24.89 1.93 8.63
CA VAL A 289 -25.18 2.74 7.44
C VAL A 289 -26.03 1.95 6.44
N LEU A 290 -25.66 0.69 6.14
CA LEU A 290 -26.41 -0.14 5.18
C LEU A 290 -27.82 -0.51 5.66
N GLN A 291 -28.06 -0.55 6.97
CA GLN A 291 -29.43 -0.67 7.50
C GLN A 291 -30.28 0.57 7.21
N LEU A 292 -29.67 1.76 7.19
CA LEU A 292 -30.35 3.02 6.92
C LEU A 292 -30.46 3.31 5.41
N GLN A 293 -29.40 3.01 4.67
CA GLN A 293 -29.25 3.27 3.24
C GLN A 293 -28.51 2.09 2.58
N PRO A 294 -29.23 1.07 2.07
CA PRO A 294 -28.63 -0.17 1.56
C PRO A 294 -27.83 -0.02 0.26
N GLU A 295 -28.06 1.04 -0.53
CA GLU A 295 -27.53 1.19 -1.88
C GLU A 295 -26.47 2.29 -1.96
N LEU A 296 -25.52 2.31 -1.00
CA LEU A 296 -24.41 3.25 -0.98
C LEU A 296 -23.10 2.56 -1.40
N PRO A 297 -22.59 2.80 -2.62
CA PRO A 297 -21.37 2.15 -3.11
C PRO A 297 -20.14 2.48 -2.25
N GLU A 298 -20.06 3.68 -1.65
CA GLU A 298 -18.97 4.10 -0.79
C GLU A 298 -18.87 3.28 0.50
N VAL A 299 -20.02 2.85 1.02
CA VAL A 299 -20.05 2.06 2.26
C VAL A 299 -19.64 0.62 1.99
N HIS A 300 -20.09 0.03 0.89
CA HIS A 300 -19.61 -1.27 0.43
C HIS A 300 -18.09 -1.23 0.15
N TYR A 301 -17.60 -0.19 -0.48
CA TYR A 301 -16.17 0.04 -0.66
C TYR A 301 -15.40 0.11 0.67
N ASN A 302 -15.92 0.86 1.65
CA ASN A 302 -15.30 0.98 2.98
C ASN A 302 -15.34 -0.36 3.75
N LEU A 303 -16.41 -1.13 3.63
CA LEU A 303 -16.51 -2.49 4.17
C LEU A 303 -15.48 -3.42 3.51
N GLY A 304 -15.34 -3.35 2.19
CA GLY A 304 -14.31 -4.11 1.46
C GLY A 304 -12.91 -3.84 2.03
N ILE A 305 -12.56 -2.58 2.28
CA ILE A 305 -11.28 -2.22 2.91
C ILE A 305 -11.19 -2.80 4.34
N ALA A 306 -12.27 -2.73 5.11
CA ALA A 306 -12.27 -3.21 6.49
C ALA A 306 -12.11 -4.74 6.55
N TYR A 307 -12.80 -5.49 5.68
CA TYR A 307 -12.66 -6.93 5.57
C TYR A 307 -11.26 -7.35 5.07
N SER A 308 -10.70 -6.65 4.06
CA SER A 308 -9.33 -6.90 3.61
C SER A 308 -8.32 -6.72 4.75
N LYS A 309 -8.42 -5.63 5.54
CA LYS A 309 -7.57 -5.41 6.72
C LYS A 309 -7.72 -6.50 7.79
N LYS A 310 -8.87 -7.14 7.86
CA LYS A 310 -9.13 -8.27 8.78
C LYS A 310 -8.65 -9.60 8.22
N GLY A 311 -8.18 -9.66 6.98
CA GLY A 311 -7.82 -10.90 6.28
C GLY A 311 -9.02 -11.70 5.75
N MET A 312 -10.23 -11.16 5.82
CA MET A 312 -11.47 -11.73 5.29
C MET A 312 -11.60 -11.37 3.80
N LEU A 313 -10.76 -12.05 2.99
CA LEU A 313 -10.57 -11.66 1.59
C LEU A 313 -11.79 -11.96 0.72
N ASP A 314 -12.56 -13.01 1.01
CA ASP A 314 -13.75 -13.37 0.26
C ASP A 314 -14.87 -12.35 0.48
N GLU A 315 -15.10 -11.96 1.74
CA GLU A 315 -16.06 -10.92 2.08
C GLU A 315 -15.62 -9.56 1.52
N SER A 316 -14.33 -9.28 1.49
CA SER A 316 -13.80 -8.07 0.87
C SER A 316 -14.11 -8.02 -0.63
N ILE A 317 -13.93 -9.14 -1.34
CA ILE A 317 -14.27 -9.25 -2.77
C ILE A 317 -15.76 -9.00 -2.98
N GLU A 318 -16.63 -9.65 -2.20
CA GLU A 318 -18.08 -9.46 -2.30
C GLU A 318 -18.49 -7.99 -2.12
N GLU A 319 -17.92 -7.32 -1.15
CA GLU A 319 -18.26 -5.93 -0.87
C GLU A 319 -17.75 -4.98 -1.97
N TYR A 320 -16.54 -5.19 -2.51
CA TYR A 320 -16.08 -4.42 -3.68
C TYR A 320 -16.94 -4.69 -4.92
N GLN A 321 -17.34 -5.94 -5.16
CA GLN A 321 -18.23 -6.27 -6.28
C GLN A 321 -19.61 -5.60 -6.12
N ARG A 322 -20.16 -5.52 -4.90
CA ARG A 322 -21.38 -4.77 -4.62
C ARG A 322 -21.20 -3.29 -4.87
N ALA A 323 -20.09 -2.69 -4.42
CA ALA A 323 -19.77 -1.30 -4.71
C ALA A 323 -19.70 -1.02 -6.22
N ILE A 324 -19.09 -1.93 -7.00
CA ILE A 324 -18.99 -1.88 -8.44
C ILE A 324 -20.37 -2.07 -9.12
N ALA A 325 -21.19 -2.99 -8.63
CA ALA A 325 -22.53 -3.20 -9.17
C ALA A 325 -23.41 -1.96 -9.00
N LEU A 326 -23.30 -1.27 -7.86
CA LEU A 326 -24.00 -0.02 -7.60
C LEU A 326 -23.40 1.16 -8.38
N ASN A 327 -22.08 1.20 -8.52
CA ASN A 327 -21.38 2.22 -9.30
C ASN A 327 -20.32 1.57 -10.22
N PRO A 328 -20.66 1.21 -11.46
CA PRO A 328 -19.74 0.59 -12.43
C PRO A 328 -18.53 1.43 -12.82
N TYR A 329 -18.45 2.69 -12.38
CA TYR A 329 -17.34 3.62 -12.62
C TYR A 329 -16.55 3.94 -11.37
N TYR A 330 -16.63 3.08 -10.35
CA TYR A 330 -15.89 3.26 -9.11
C TYR A 330 -14.46 2.73 -9.24
N ALA A 331 -13.59 3.51 -9.89
CA ALA A 331 -12.20 3.12 -10.17
C ALA A 331 -11.43 2.63 -8.93
N LEU A 332 -11.65 3.28 -7.76
CA LEU A 332 -11.01 2.87 -6.51
C LEU A 332 -11.45 1.47 -6.04
N ALA A 333 -12.72 1.12 -6.26
CA ALA A 333 -13.22 -0.21 -5.90
C ALA A 333 -12.59 -1.29 -6.80
N TYR A 334 -12.47 -1.04 -8.10
CA TYR A 334 -11.75 -1.93 -9.01
C TYR A 334 -10.27 -2.07 -8.64
N SER A 335 -9.59 -0.96 -8.31
CA SER A 335 -8.19 -0.97 -7.91
C SER A 335 -7.94 -1.81 -6.67
N ASN A 336 -8.77 -1.64 -5.62
CA ASN A 336 -8.64 -2.39 -4.38
C ASN A 336 -9.07 -3.85 -4.55
N LEU A 337 -10.08 -4.13 -5.39
CA LEU A 337 -10.45 -5.49 -5.78
C LEU A 337 -9.26 -6.20 -6.45
N GLY A 338 -8.54 -5.49 -7.34
CA GLY A 338 -7.32 -5.98 -7.97
C GLY A 338 -6.24 -6.34 -6.95
N LEU A 339 -6.02 -5.51 -5.92
CA LEU A 339 -5.09 -5.82 -4.83
C LEU A 339 -5.48 -7.07 -4.04
N VAL A 340 -6.76 -7.23 -3.71
CA VAL A 340 -7.25 -8.42 -3.00
C VAL A 340 -7.09 -9.67 -3.87
N TYR A 341 -7.31 -9.58 -5.18
CA TYR A 341 -7.04 -10.69 -6.11
C TYR A 341 -5.55 -11.02 -6.18
N VAL A 342 -4.64 -10.04 -6.12
CA VAL A 342 -3.19 -10.28 -6.02
C VAL A 342 -2.87 -11.08 -4.75
N GLU A 343 -3.44 -10.69 -3.59
CA GLU A 343 -3.22 -11.38 -2.32
C GLU A 343 -3.73 -12.83 -2.37
N LYS A 344 -4.86 -13.08 -3.03
CA LYS A 344 -5.41 -14.42 -3.28
C LYS A 344 -4.71 -15.18 -4.42
N LYS A 345 -3.73 -14.57 -5.09
CA LYS A 345 -3.03 -15.12 -6.29
C LYS A 345 -3.96 -15.40 -7.48
N MET A 346 -5.09 -14.74 -7.54
CA MET A 346 -6.03 -14.74 -8.66
C MET A 346 -5.55 -13.71 -9.69
N THR A 347 -4.53 -14.07 -10.43
CA THR A 347 -3.69 -13.10 -11.17
C THR A 347 -4.40 -12.51 -12.39
N ASP A 348 -5.21 -13.30 -13.08
CA ASP A 348 -5.94 -12.83 -14.27
C ASP A 348 -7.06 -11.88 -13.87
N GLU A 349 -7.80 -12.21 -12.81
CA GLU A 349 -8.84 -11.36 -12.24
C GLU A 349 -8.25 -10.05 -11.70
N ALA A 350 -7.05 -10.10 -11.11
CA ALA A 350 -6.34 -8.91 -10.65
C ALA A 350 -6.01 -7.97 -11.81
N ILE A 351 -5.51 -8.52 -12.92
CA ILE A 351 -5.19 -7.73 -14.12
C ILE A 351 -6.46 -7.10 -14.69
N ASP A 352 -7.53 -7.87 -14.86
CA ASP A 352 -8.79 -7.36 -15.39
C ASP A 352 -9.35 -6.21 -14.52
N ALA A 353 -9.38 -6.40 -13.21
CA ALA A 353 -9.86 -5.37 -12.29
C ALA A 353 -9.01 -4.10 -12.36
N CYS A 354 -7.70 -4.22 -12.35
CA CYS A 354 -6.80 -3.06 -12.45
C CYS A 354 -6.92 -2.35 -13.81
N GLN A 355 -7.07 -3.09 -14.90
CA GLN A 355 -7.29 -2.50 -16.22
C GLN A 355 -8.60 -1.72 -16.27
N ARG A 356 -9.68 -2.26 -15.71
CA ARG A 356 -10.96 -1.55 -15.58
C ARG A 356 -10.82 -0.27 -14.76
N ALA A 357 -10.06 -0.32 -13.66
CA ALA A 357 -9.77 0.89 -12.87
C ALA A 357 -9.07 1.97 -13.72
N LEU A 358 -8.10 1.57 -14.56
CA LEU A 358 -7.31 2.46 -15.42
C LEU A 358 -8.09 2.95 -16.65
N GLU A 359 -9.04 2.16 -17.17
CA GLU A 359 -9.97 2.63 -18.21
C GLU A 359 -10.85 3.78 -17.69
N ILE A 360 -11.28 3.70 -16.42
CA ILE A 360 -12.09 4.74 -15.78
C ILE A 360 -11.24 5.95 -15.38
N TYR A 361 -10.08 5.68 -14.77
CA TYR A 361 -9.15 6.70 -14.32
C TYR A 361 -7.69 6.34 -14.66
N PRO A 362 -7.18 6.79 -15.82
CA PRO A 362 -5.87 6.40 -16.36
C PRO A 362 -4.66 6.76 -15.48
N ARG A 363 -4.81 7.73 -14.57
CA ARG A 363 -3.76 8.19 -13.66
C ARG A 363 -3.97 7.70 -12.23
N LEU A 364 -4.53 6.52 -12.03
CA LEU A 364 -4.70 5.92 -10.71
C LEU A 364 -3.44 5.14 -10.32
N ALA A 365 -2.55 5.77 -9.54
CA ALA A 365 -1.27 5.21 -9.14
C ALA A 365 -1.41 3.85 -8.44
N ASN A 366 -2.40 3.70 -7.54
CA ASN A 366 -2.67 2.44 -6.84
C ASN A 366 -3.03 1.29 -7.81
N ALA A 367 -3.82 1.56 -8.86
CA ALA A 367 -4.16 0.54 -9.85
C ALA A 367 -2.95 0.13 -10.69
N LEU A 368 -2.07 1.08 -11.03
CA LEU A 368 -0.81 0.78 -11.72
C LEU A 368 0.12 -0.05 -10.84
N SER A 369 0.22 0.27 -9.54
CA SER A 369 1.01 -0.51 -8.58
C SER A 369 0.44 -1.93 -8.41
N ALA A 370 -0.89 -2.07 -8.26
CA ALA A 370 -1.54 -3.38 -8.17
C ALA A 370 -1.34 -4.22 -9.44
N LEU A 371 -1.39 -3.59 -10.62
CA LEU A 371 -1.08 -4.24 -11.90
C LEU A 371 0.38 -4.70 -11.94
N GLY A 372 1.32 -3.88 -11.44
CA GLY A 372 2.71 -4.27 -11.27
C GLY A 372 2.86 -5.51 -10.40
N ALA A 373 2.18 -5.57 -9.26
CA ALA A 373 2.18 -6.74 -8.37
C ALA A 373 1.60 -8.00 -9.06
N ALA A 374 0.52 -7.85 -9.82
CA ALA A 374 -0.05 -8.97 -10.60
C ALA A 374 0.93 -9.51 -11.65
N TYR A 375 1.69 -8.64 -12.34
CA TYR A 375 2.72 -9.06 -13.29
C TYR A 375 3.94 -9.71 -12.61
N ILE A 376 4.28 -9.32 -11.37
CA ILE A 376 5.28 -10.03 -10.56
C ILE A 376 4.86 -11.49 -10.34
N LEU A 377 3.59 -11.74 -9.98
CA LEU A 377 3.07 -13.10 -9.80
C LEU A 377 3.12 -13.93 -11.09
N LYS A 378 3.04 -13.30 -12.27
CA LYS A 378 3.24 -13.94 -13.59
C LYS A 378 4.72 -14.11 -13.99
N ASN A 379 5.66 -13.70 -13.15
CA ASN A 379 7.09 -13.63 -13.47
C ASN A 379 7.43 -12.74 -14.69
N LYS A 380 6.55 -11.79 -15.02
CA LYS A 380 6.74 -10.81 -16.10
C LYS A 380 7.35 -9.53 -15.52
N PHE A 381 8.64 -9.60 -15.18
CA PHE A 381 9.30 -8.56 -14.40
C PHE A 381 9.50 -7.25 -15.15
N ASP A 382 9.60 -7.27 -16.48
CA ASP A 382 9.79 -6.03 -17.26
C ASP A 382 8.49 -5.24 -17.38
N GLU A 383 7.36 -5.91 -17.59
CA GLU A 383 6.04 -5.29 -17.57
C GLU A 383 5.71 -4.77 -16.15
N ALA A 384 6.01 -5.57 -15.12
CA ALA A 384 5.83 -5.18 -13.72
C ALA A 384 6.63 -3.90 -13.38
N GLU A 385 7.89 -3.82 -13.82
CA GLU A 385 8.75 -2.63 -13.63
C GLU A 385 8.16 -1.41 -14.33
N ALA A 386 7.67 -1.57 -15.57
CA ALA A 386 7.08 -0.47 -16.32
C ALA A 386 5.85 0.12 -15.62
N PHE A 387 4.95 -0.73 -15.08
CA PHE A 387 3.77 -0.27 -14.35
C PHE A 387 4.12 0.35 -13.00
N SER A 388 5.05 -0.25 -12.25
CA SER A 388 5.49 0.30 -10.96
C SER A 388 6.16 1.66 -11.12
N ARG A 389 6.99 1.86 -12.15
CA ARG A 389 7.58 3.17 -12.45
C ARG A 389 6.53 4.21 -12.85
N LYS A 390 5.54 3.84 -13.68
CA LYS A 390 4.42 4.72 -14.01
C LYS A 390 3.62 5.13 -12.77
N ALA A 391 3.45 4.21 -11.81
CA ALA A 391 2.81 4.54 -10.54
C ALA A 391 3.60 5.61 -9.78
N LEU A 392 4.94 5.49 -9.71
CA LEU A 392 5.82 6.45 -9.06
C LEU A 392 5.98 7.78 -9.81
N GLU A 393 5.76 7.81 -11.13
CA GLU A 393 5.66 9.07 -11.88
C GLU A 393 4.43 9.89 -11.47
N ILE A 394 3.37 9.23 -11.02
CA ILE A 394 2.13 9.87 -10.56
C ILE A 394 2.20 10.18 -9.08
N ASP A 395 2.62 9.22 -8.27
CA ASP A 395 2.81 9.32 -6.82
C ASP A 395 4.20 8.79 -6.43
N PRO A 396 5.20 9.67 -6.32
CA PRO A 396 6.57 9.28 -5.96
C PRO A 396 6.73 8.71 -4.55
N GLU A 397 5.68 8.79 -3.72
CA GLU A 397 5.70 8.30 -2.34
C GLU A 397 4.88 7.01 -2.16
N LEU A 398 4.43 6.38 -3.25
CA LEU A 398 3.58 5.18 -3.19
C LEU A 398 4.39 3.97 -2.73
N GLU A 399 4.19 3.58 -1.47
CA GLU A 399 4.88 2.48 -0.80
C GLU A 399 4.76 1.14 -1.54
N GLY A 400 3.57 0.83 -2.07
CA GLY A 400 3.33 -0.40 -2.82
C GLY A 400 4.13 -0.50 -4.12
N ALA A 401 4.38 0.62 -4.81
CA ALA A 401 5.17 0.63 -6.03
C ALA A 401 6.67 0.46 -5.74
N HIS A 402 7.18 1.03 -4.65
CA HIS A 402 8.54 0.80 -4.18
C HIS A 402 8.74 -0.66 -3.75
N ASN A 403 7.79 -1.25 -3.01
CA ASN A 403 7.84 -2.68 -2.64
C ASN A 403 7.85 -3.59 -3.88
N ASN A 404 7.06 -3.27 -4.90
CA ASN A 404 7.07 -3.99 -6.18
C ASN A 404 8.45 -3.91 -6.87
N LEU A 405 9.05 -2.71 -6.99
CA LEU A 405 10.40 -2.55 -7.56
C LEU A 405 11.42 -3.34 -6.76
N GLY A 406 11.35 -3.31 -5.44
CA GLY A 406 12.19 -4.13 -4.56
C GLY A 406 12.07 -5.61 -4.90
N SER A 407 10.85 -6.12 -5.05
CA SER A 407 10.57 -7.52 -5.40
C SER A 407 11.09 -7.88 -6.80
N ILE A 408 10.96 -6.99 -7.77
CA ILE A 408 11.49 -7.17 -9.11
C ILE A 408 13.02 -7.24 -9.08
N TYR A 409 13.70 -6.32 -8.39
CA TYR A 409 15.17 -6.33 -8.29
C TYR A 409 15.68 -7.55 -7.52
N PHE A 410 14.98 -7.98 -6.48
CA PHE A 410 15.31 -9.20 -5.75
C PHE A 410 15.29 -10.43 -6.67
N ASN A 411 14.25 -10.58 -7.49
CA ASN A 411 14.13 -11.66 -8.46
C ASN A 411 15.21 -11.58 -9.56
N LYS A 412 15.58 -10.37 -10.00
CA LYS A 412 16.71 -10.11 -10.92
C LYS A 412 18.09 -10.28 -10.26
N LYS A 413 18.17 -10.74 -9.00
CA LYS A 413 19.40 -10.89 -8.19
C LYS A 413 20.14 -9.59 -7.88
N MET A 414 19.50 -8.46 -8.02
CA MET A 414 20.03 -7.12 -7.76
C MET A 414 19.75 -6.72 -6.30
N VAL A 415 20.24 -7.53 -5.35
CA VAL A 415 19.84 -7.48 -3.92
C VAL A 415 20.07 -6.10 -3.28
N GLY A 416 21.13 -5.38 -3.65
CA GLY A 416 21.38 -4.04 -3.13
C GLY A 416 20.27 -3.06 -3.48
N GLN A 417 19.84 -3.04 -4.75
CA GLN A 417 18.76 -2.18 -5.22
C GLN A 417 17.41 -2.61 -4.64
N ALA A 418 17.18 -3.92 -4.46
CA ALA A 418 15.99 -4.41 -3.78
C ALA A 418 15.87 -3.84 -2.35
N ILE A 419 16.96 -3.89 -1.58
CA ILE A 419 17.01 -3.33 -0.22
C ILE A 419 16.70 -1.82 -0.23
N GLU A 420 17.28 -1.06 -1.18
CA GLU A 420 17.03 0.38 -1.30
C GLU A 420 15.54 0.69 -1.54
N GLU A 421 14.89 -0.06 -2.44
CA GLU A 421 13.48 0.17 -2.74
C GLU A 421 12.56 -0.27 -1.58
N TYR A 422 12.84 -1.38 -0.90
CA TYR A 422 12.09 -1.76 0.30
C TYR A 422 12.22 -0.73 1.44
N LEU A 423 13.43 -0.18 1.63
CA LEU A 423 13.62 0.90 2.61
C LEU A 423 12.83 2.16 2.26
N LYS A 424 12.74 2.53 0.96
CA LYS A 424 11.88 3.64 0.52
C LYS A 424 10.41 3.35 0.81
N ALA A 425 9.93 2.12 0.57
CA ALA A 425 8.57 1.74 0.93
C ALA A 425 8.31 1.93 2.43
N LEU A 426 9.23 1.48 3.28
CA LEU A 426 9.13 1.59 4.74
C LEU A 426 9.32 3.02 5.27
N GLU A 427 10.06 3.88 4.56
CA GLU A 427 10.13 5.31 4.89
C GLU A 427 8.75 6.00 4.77
N LYS A 428 7.90 5.51 3.85
CA LYS A 428 6.55 6.05 3.60
C LYS A 428 5.49 5.41 4.49
N ASP A 429 5.58 4.11 4.71
CA ASP A 429 4.70 3.38 5.63
C ASP A 429 5.51 2.40 6.50
N LEU A 430 5.76 2.81 7.74
CA LEU A 430 6.47 1.98 8.73
C LEU A 430 5.67 0.75 9.18
N ASP A 431 4.37 0.73 8.91
CA ASP A 431 3.48 -0.38 9.26
C ASP A 431 3.23 -1.32 8.06
N TYR A 432 4.07 -1.24 7.00
CA TYR A 432 3.94 -2.08 5.82
C TYR A 432 4.60 -3.46 6.04
N GLY A 433 3.85 -4.38 6.64
CA GLY A 433 4.35 -5.70 7.04
C GLY A 433 4.94 -6.55 5.90
N GLU A 434 4.41 -6.44 4.66
CA GLU A 434 4.95 -7.14 3.50
C GLU A 434 6.34 -6.60 3.10
N ALA A 435 6.55 -5.29 3.17
CA ALA A 435 7.85 -4.69 2.87
C ALA A 435 8.90 -5.11 3.91
N HIS A 436 8.55 -5.18 5.20
CA HIS A 436 9.42 -5.75 6.23
C HIS A 436 9.78 -7.20 5.93
N TYR A 437 8.79 -8.03 5.57
CA TYR A 437 9.05 -9.42 5.20
C TYR A 437 10.00 -9.54 4.01
N ASN A 438 9.76 -8.79 2.94
CA ASN A 438 10.57 -8.79 1.73
C ASN A 438 12.00 -8.27 1.98
N LEU A 439 12.13 -7.21 2.79
CA LEU A 439 13.43 -6.70 3.23
C LEU A 439 14.19 -7.74 4.07
N GLY A 440 13.48 -8.44 4.96
CA GLY A 440 14.02 -9.56 5.72
C GLY A 440 14.57 -10.66 4.82
N LEU A 441 13.85 -11.03 3.75
CA LEU A 441 14.33 -11.99 2.74
C LEU A 441 15.58 -11.48 2.02
N ALA A 442 15.63 -10.20 1.66
CA ALA A 442 16.79 -9.60 1.00
C ALA A 442 18.02 -9.59 1.91
N TYR A 443 17.86 -9.30 3.20
CA TYR A 443 18.94 -9.39 4.19
C TYR A 443 19.38 -10.84 4.45
N LEU A 444 18.43 -11.78 4.52
CA LEU A 444 18.75 -13.21 4.66
C LEU A 444 19.59 -13.70 3.48
N PHE A 445 19.19 -13.37 2.25
CA PHE A 445 19.93 -13.72 1.05
C PHE A 445 21.34 -13.09 1.02
N LYS A 446 21.48 -11.86 1.55
CA LYS A 446 22.76 -11.15 1.67
C LYS A 446 23.67 -11.73 2.78
N GLY A 447 23.15 -12.62 3.65
CA GLY A 447 23.85 -13.12 4.83
C GLY A 447 23.85 -12.15 6.02
N SER A 448 23.02 -11.10 5.99
CA SER A 448 22.89 -10.11 7.06
C SER A 448 21.83 -10.56 8.08
N PHE A 449 22.11 -11.64 8.79
CA PHE A 449 21.12 -12.37 9.61
C PHE A 449 20.53 -11.53 10.75
N ASP A 450 21.31 -10.64 11.38
CA ASP A 450 20.78 -9.77 12.44
C ASP A 450 19.72 -8.80 11.91
N GLN A 451 19.96 -8.23 10.73
CA GLN A 451 19.00 -7.34 10.07
C GLN A 451 17.75 -8.13 9.61
N ALA A 452 17.93 -9.33 9.07
CA ALA A 452 16.83 -10.22 8.71
C ALA A 452 15.93 -10.53 9.91
N ILE A 453 16.51 -10.81 11.08
CA ILE A 453 15.77 -11.08 12.33
C ILE A 453 14.92 -9.85 12.73
N VAL A 454 15.49 -8.65 12.66
CA VAL A 454 14.76 -7.42 12.98
C VAL A 454 13.55 -7.27 12.06
N GLU A 455 13.75 -7.41 10.76
CA GLU A 455 12.69 -7.19 9.78
C GLU A 455 11.60 -8.28 9.83
N PHE A 456 11.96 -9.55 9.99
CA PHE A 456 10.94 -10.60 10.19
C PHE A 456 10.17 -10.42 11.49
N THR A 457 10.84 -9.94 12.55
CA THR A 457 10.17 -9.65 13.83
C THR A 457 9.18 -8.50 13.66
N ALA A 458 9.54 -7.43 12.94
CA ALA A 458 8.63 -6.34 12.63
C ALA A 458 7.42 -6.82 11.81
N ALA A 459 7.64 -7.63 10.76
CA ALA A 459 6.56 -8.23 9.97
C ALA A 459 5.59 -9.05 10.83
N ILE A 460 6.10 -9.82 11.77
CA ILE A 460 5.32 -10.64 12.73
C ILE A 460 4.54 -9.77 13.72
N GLN A 461 5.12 -8.68 14.21
CA GLN A 461 4.42 -7.74 15.08
C GLN A 461 3.23 -7.09 14.39
N LEU A 462 3.37 -6.74 13.11
CA LEU A 462 2.31 -6.16 12.29
C LEU A 462 1.26 -7.19 11.84
N LYS A 463 1.69 -8.42 11.55
CA LYS A 463 0.83 -9.54 11.14
C LYS A 463 1.18 -10.80 11.95
N PRO A 464 0.57 -11.00 13.13
CA PRO A 464 0.89 -12.11 14.02
C PRO A 464 0.62 -13.52 13.46
N ASP A 465 -0.16 -13.63 12.39
CA ASP A 465 -0.47 -14.85 11.66
C ASP A 465 0.42 -15.10 10.44
N TYR A 466 1.52 -14.33 10.29
CA TYR A 466 2.44 -14.43 9.16
C TYR A 466 3.41 -15.63 9.31
N PHE A 467 2.90 -16.84 9.11
CA PHE A 467 3.66 -18.07 9.31
C PHE A 467 4.94 -18.18 8.48
N GLN A 468 4.97 -17.60 7.26
CA GLN A 468 6.18 -17.55 6.43
C GLN A 468 7.29 -16.71 7.10
N ALA A 469 6.92 -15.60 7.74
CA ALA A 469 7.87 -14.75 8.43
C ALA A 469 8.48 -15.48 9.64
N TYR A 470 7.68 -16.21 10.41
CA TYR A 470 8.19 -17.09 11.49
C TYR A 470 9.16 -18.16 10.98
N SER A 471 8.83 -18.79 9.85
CA SER A 471 9.72 -19.83 9.28
C SER A 471 11.05 -19.26 8.79
N ASN A 472 11.06 -18.06 8.17
CA ASN A 472 12.29 -17.40 7.73
C ASN A 472 13.07 -16.77 8.89
N LEU A 473 12.40 -16.34 9.95
CA LEU A 473 13.01 -15.96 11.22
C LEU A 473 13.78 -17.16 11.81
N ALA A 474 13.18 -18.35 11.76
CA ALA A 474 13.85 -19.59 12.21
C ALA A 474 15.11 -19.88 11.39
N VAL A 475 15.06 -19.73 10.05
CA VAL A 475 16.25 -19.85 9.19
C VAL A 475 17.35 -18.87 9.63
N SER A 476 16.97 -17.60 9.88
CA SER A 476 17.93 -16.59 10.36
C SER A 476 18.57 -16.95 11.71
N TYR A 477 17.80 -17.56 12.62
CA TYR A 477 18.33 -18.07 13.89
C TYR A 477 19.24 -19.29 13.70
N LEU A 478 18.92 -20.18 12.75
CA LEU A 478 19.77 -21.34 12.43
C LEU A 478 21.14 -20.91 11.91
N GLU A 479 21.16 -19.93 11.01
CA GLU A 479 22.40 -19.36 10.48
C GLU A 479 23.25 -18.69 11.58
N LYS A 480 22.60 -18.14 12.60
CA LYS A 480 23.26 -17.59 13.80
C LYS A 480 23.59 -18.64 14.85
N LYS A 481 23.36 -19.93 14.59
CA LYS A 481 23.59 -21.04 15.50
C LYS A 481 22.82 -20.92 16.82
N LEU A 482 21.56 -20.49 16.73
CA LEU A 482 20.61 -20.35 17.84
C LEU A 482 19.42 -21.31 17.63
N PRO A 483 19.65 -22.64 17.70
CA PRO A 483 18.66 -23.66 17.35
C PRO A 483 17.43 -23.68 18.27
N GLU A 484 17.55 -23.26 19.54
CA GLU A 484 16.42 -23.17 20.45
C GLU A 484 15.39 -22.11 19.97
N LYS A 485 15.87 -20.91 19.64
CA LYS A 485 15.02 -19.84 19.11
C LYS A 485 14.42 -20.20 17.74
N ALA A 486 15.19 -20.90 16.93
CA ALA A 486 14.70 -21.40 15.65
C ALA A 486 13.54 -22.40 15.83
N ALA A 487 13.67 -23.33 16.79
CA ALA A 487 12.60 -24.29 17.10
C ALA A 487 11.31 -23.57 17.57
N GLU A 488 11.45 -22.57 18.47
CA GLU A 488 10.31 -21.77 18.93
C GLU A 488 9.60 -21.07 17.78
N ALA A 489 10.34 -20.45 16.87
CA ALA A 489 9.78 -19.77 15.69
C ALA A 489 9.11 -20.79 14.75
N CYS A 490 9.70 -21.95 14.49
CA CYS A 490 9.09 -23.01 13.70
C CYS A 490 7.77 -23.51 14.31
N LEU A 491 7.72 -23.71 15.62
CA LEU A 491 6.52 -24.15 16.31
C LEU A 491 5.40 -23.11 16.19
N LYS A 492 5.72 -21.81 16.25
CA LYS A 492 4.75 -20.76 15.98
C LYS A 492 4.23 -20.79 14.53
N ALA A 493 5.12 -20.99 13.56
CA ALA A 493 4.69 -21.14 12.16
C ALA A 493 3.74 -22.34 11.98
N ILE A 494 4.03 -23.47 12.65
CA ILE A 494 3.21 -24.70 12.61
C ILE A 494 1.88 -24.51 13.34
N GLU A 495 1.86 -23.79 14.47
CA GLU A 495 0.62 -23.46 15.19
C GLU A 495 -0.35 -22.69 14.29
N ILE A 496 0.17 -21.73 13.50
CA ILE A 496 -0.63 -20.92 12.58
C ILE A 496 -1.02 -21.72 11.33
N ASN A 497 -0.07 -22.43 10.73
CA ASN A 497 -0.32 -23.26 9.55
C ASN A 497 0.26 -24.68 9.74
N PRO A 498 -0.54 -25.65 10.24
CA PRO A 498 -0.11 -27.02 10.47
C PRO A 498 0.30 -27.80 9.21
N ASN A 499 0.04 -27.26 8.00
CA ASN A 499 0.38 -27.89 6.73
C ASN A 499 1.62 -27.26 6.06
N TYR A 500 2.34 -26.39 6.75
CA TYR A 500 3.50 -25.70 6.16
C TYR A 500 4.77 -26.55 6.29
N ALA A 501 5.09 -27.33 5.25
CA ALA A 501 6.19 -28.28 5.22
C ALA A 501 7.56 -27.67 5.54
N ASN A 502 7.85 -26.43 5.07
CA ASN A 502 9.12 -25.76 5.33
C ASN A 502 9.38 -25.53 6.82
N ALA A 503 8.34 -25.21 7.61
CA ALA A 503 8.50 -25.04 9.04
C ALA A 503 8.89 -26.35 9.74
N TYR A 504 8.32 -27.47 9.32
CA TYR A 504 8.73 -28.79 9.83
C TYR A 504 10.15 -29.17 9.41
N SER A 505 10.57 -28.86 8.17
CA SER A 505 11.96 -29.06 7.72
C SER A 505 12.95 -28.27 8.56
N ASN A 506 12.68 -26.99 8.80
CA ASN A 506 13.52 -26.12 9.62
C ASN A 506 13.53 -26.57 11.10
N LEU A 507 12.37 -27.02 11.63
CA LEU A 507 12.25 -27.57 12.96
C LEU A 507 13.08 -28.85 13.10
N GLY A 508 13.04 -29.73 12.10
CA GLY A 508 13.87 -30.96 12.08
C GLY A 508 15.36 -30.63 12.16
N TYR A 509 15.81 -29.63 11.43
CA TYR A 509 17.19 -29.17 11.48
C TYR A 509 17.55 -28.51 12.83
N ALA A 510 16.64 -27.70 13.37
CA ALA A 510 16.81 -27.10 14.70
C ALA A 510 16.97 -28.17 15.79
N TYR A 511 16.12 -29.21 15.80
CA TYR A 511 16.23 -30.34 16.74
C TYR A 511 17.49 -31.19 16.52
N LEU A 512 17.90 -31.38 15.25
CA LEU A 512 19.15 -32.06 14.94
C LEU A 512 20.36 -31.35 15.54
N LEU A 513 20.43 -30.03 15.50
CA LEU A 513 21.49 -29.22 16.09
C LEU A 513 21.47 -29.26 17.63
N GLN A 514 20.29 -29.41 18.23
CA GLN A 514 20.10 -29.59 19.68
C GLN A 514 20.40 -31.04 20.13
N GLY A 515 20.63 -31.97 19.19
CA GLY A 515 20.86 -33.38 19.50
C GLY A 515 19.58 -34.18 19.78
N MET A 516 18.41 -33.62 19.56
CA MET A 516 17.10 -34.24 19.74
C MET A 516 16.76 -35.11 18.52
N ILE A 517 17.44 -36.25 18.39
CA ILE A 517 17.46 -37.06 17.15
C ILE A 517 16.07 -37.61 16.77
N LYS A 518 15.27 -38.05 17.76
CA LYS A 518 13.92 -38.62 17.48
C LYS A 518 12.94 -37.56 17.03
N GLU A 519 12.98 -36.41 17.69
CA GLU A 519 12.11 -35.27 17.35
C GLU A 519 12.50 -34.69 15.98
N ALA A 520 13.80 -34.63 15.67
CA ALA A 520 14.31 -34.22 14.38
C ALA A 520 13.82 -35.13 13.24
N GLU A 521 13.91 -36.45 13.45
CA GLU A 521 13.45 -37.46 12.49
C GLU A 521 11.93 -37.31 12.23
N ALA A 522 11.13 -37.23 13.30
CA ALA A 522 9.69 -37.05 13.17
C ALA A 522 9.31 -35.77 12.43
N ALA A 523 10.00 -34.66 12.70
CA ALA A 523 9.75 -33.38 12.02
C ALA A 523 10.12 -33.46 10.52
N CYS A 524 11.27 -34.05 10.15
CA CYS A 524 11.66 -34.24 8.76
C CYS A 524 10.67 -35.13 7.99
N GLN A 525 10.27 -36.26 8.58
CA GLN A 525 9.26 -37.15 8.00
C GLN A 525 7.92 -36.46 7.81
N LYS A 526 7.50 -35.62 8.74
CA LYS A 526 6.29 -34.80 8.59
C LYS A 526 6.41 -33.79 7.46
N ALA A 527 7.58 -33.15 7.31
CA ALA A 527 7.85 -32.24 6.20
C ALA A 527 7.71 -32.95 4.85
N ILE A 528 8.34 -34.13 4.70
CA ILE A 528 8.28 -34.97 3.50
C ILE A 528 6.85 -35.43 3.21
N ALA A 529 6.10 -35.85 4.24
CA ALA A 529 4.71 -36.27 4.07
C ALA A 529 3.79 -35.12 3.61
N LEU A 530 4.08 -33.89 4.03
CA LEU A 530 3.32 -32.69 3.61
C LEU A 530 3.70 -32.22 2.21
N ASN A 531 4.97 -32.27 1.86
CA ASN A 531 5.47 -31.93 0.54
C ASN A 531 6.70 -32.78 0.18
N PRO A 532 6.54 -33.85 -0.63
CA PRO A 532 7.62 -34.73 -1.04
C PRO A 532 8.66 -34.09 -1.97
N GLU A 533 8.36 -32.93 -2.56
CA GLU A 533 9.23 -32.26 -3.53
C GLU A 533 10.26 -31.32 -2.88
N ILE A 534 10.31 -31.21 -1.55
CA ILE A 534 11.28 -30.39 -0.85
C ILE A 534 12.56 -31.20 -0.59
N ALA A 535 13.70 -30.71 -1.06
CA ALA A 535 15.00 -31.40 -0.94
C ALA A 535 15.59 -31.33 0.46
N GLU A 536 15.40 -30.23 1.20
CA GLU A 536 16.03 -29.94 2.48
C GLU A 536 15.72 -31.01 3.55
N PRO A 537 14.46 -31.44 3.80
CA PRO A 537 14.17 -32.44 4.81
C PRO A 537 14.78 -33.82 4.50
N HIS A 538 14.96 -34.19 3.21
CA HIS A 538 15.67 -35.40 2.80
C HIS A 538 17.13 -35.31 3.17
N ASN A 539 17.81 -34.19 2.90
CA ASN A 539 19.20 -34.00 3.36
C ASN A 539 19.33 -34.03 4.90
N HIS A 540 18.40 -33.40 5.63
CA HIS A 540 18.41 -33.43 7.10
C HIS A 540 18.17 -34.86 7.64
N LEU A 541 17.23 -35.59 7.04
CA LEU A 541 16.95 -36.98 7.38
C LEU A 541 18.16 -37.86 7.10
N GLY A 542 18.88 -37.67 5.98
CA GLY A 542 20.15 -38.31 5.69
C GLY A 542 21.19 -38.14 6.81
N ILE A 543 21.37 -36.91 7.32
CA ILE A 543 22.27 -36.61 8.45
C ILE A 543 21.82 -37.35 9.74
N ILE A 544 20.51 -37.37 9.99
CA ILE A 544 19.93 -38.06 11.15
C ILE A 544 20.21 -39.57 11.08
N LEU A 545 19.93 -40.20 9.92
CA LEU A 545 20.14 -41.62 9.68
C LEU A 545 21.61 -42.00 9.76
N GLU A 546 22.52 -41.15 9.28
CA GLU A 546 23.97 -41.35 9.44
C GLU A 546 24.39 -41.37 10.91
N LYS A 547 23.84 -40.44 11.73
CA LYS A 547 24.06 -40.46 13.22
C LYS A 547 23.52 -41.73 13.87
N GLN A 548 22.46 -42.31 13.32
CA GLN A 548 21.89 -43.60 13.75
C GLN A 548 22.64 -44.82 13.18
N LYS A 549 23.70 -44.60 12.38
CA LYS A 549 24.49 -45.65 11.70
C LYS A 549 23.70 -46.45 10.65
N LYS A 550 22.64 -45.86 10.09
CA LYS A 550 21.82 -46.44 9.02
C LYS A 550 22.32 -45.91 7.65
N THR A 551 23.52 -46.39 7.28
CA THR A 551 24.31 -45.82 6.18
C THR A 551 23.59 -45.90 4.82
N GLU A 552 22.97 -47.03 4.47
CA GLU A 552 22.28 -47.19 3.19
C GLU A 552 21.01 -46.36 3.10
N GLU A 553 20.28 -46.23 4.22
CA GLU A 553 19.10 -45.35 4.29
C GLU A 553 19.53 -43.88 4.16
N ALA A 554 20.62 -43.46 4.81
CA ALA A 554 21.16 -42.12 4.69
C ALA A 554 21.59 -41.79 3.27
N LYS A 555 22.23 -42.73 2.57
CA LYS A 555 22.63 -42.58 1.16
C LYS A 555 21.39 -42.35 0.26
N ALA A 556 20.34 -43.15 0.46
CA ALA A 556 19.11 -43.03 -0.30
C ALA A 556 18.48 -41.63 -0.12
N GLU A 557 18.47 -41.10 1.09
CA GLU A 557 17.91 -39.78 1.40
C GLU A 557 18.77 -38.66 0.82
N TYR A 558 20.10 -38.72 0.83
CA TYR A 558 20.96 -37.75 0.16
C TYR A 558 20.77 -37.77 -1.35
N LEU A 559 20.68 -38.97 -1.95
CA LEU A 559 20.40 -39.10 -3.40
C LEU A 559 19.04 -38.52 -3.76
N LYS A 560 18.02 -38.72 -2.92
CA LYS A 560 16.69 -38.13 -3.14
C LYS A 560 16.75 -36.61 -3.05
N ALA A 561 17.49 -36.05 -2.09
CA ALA A 561 17.69 -34.60 -2.01
C ALA A 561 18.36 -34.04 -3.26
N ILE A 562 19.36 -34.75 -3.82
CA ILE A 562 20.06 -34.37 -5.06
C ILE A 562 19.16 -34.53 -6.29
N GLU A 563 18.34 -35.59 -6.35
CA GLU A 563 17.34 -35.77 -7.43
C GLU A 563 16.37 -34.60 -7.49
N LEU A 564 15.84 -34.15 -6.32
CA LEU A 564 14.91 -33.04 -6.24
C LEU A 564 15.59 -31.68 -6.50
N LYS A 565 16.87 -31.53 -6.09
CA LYS A 565 17.63 -30.29 -6.26
C LYS A 565 19.07 -30.60 -6.69
N PRO A 566 19.34 -30.75 -8.00
CA PRO A 566 20.66 -31.10 -8.53
C PRO A 566 21.78 -30.11 -8.21
N GLU A 567 21.43 -28.88 -7.86
CA GLU A 567 22.35 -27.82 -7.43
C GLU A 567 22.28 -27.60 -5.91
N TYR A 568 22.35 -28.69 -5.13
CA TYR A 568 22.32 -28.64 -3.65
C TYR A 568 23.69 -29.01 -3.07
N PRO A 569 24.60 -28.05 -2.85
CA PRO A 569 25.98 -28.32 -2.43
C PRO A 569 26.06 -29.09 -1.10
N GLU A 570 25.19 -28.82 -0.13
CA GLU A 570 25.19 -29.50 1.18
C GLU A 570 24.85 -30.99 1.04
N ALA A 571 23.89 -31.37 0.20
CA ALA A 571 23.55 -32.76 -0.03
C ALA A 571 24.68 -33.52 -0.76
N HIS A 572 25.28 -32.89 -1.80
CA HIS A 572 26.48 -33.45 -2.44
C HIS A 572 27.64 -33.60 -1.47
N PHE A 573 27.88 -32.60 -0.62
CA PHE A 573 28.95 -32.65 0.38
C PHE A 573 28.75 -33.78 1.40
N ASN A 574 27.53 -33.94 1.91
CA ASN A 574 27.21 -34.99 2.87
C ASN A 574 27.34 -36.38 2.24
N LEU A 575 26.84 -36.54 1.01
CA LEU A 575 26.98 -37.82 0.27
C LEU A 575 28.45 -38.13 -0.03
N ALA A 576 29.24 -37.12 -0.43
CA ALA A 576 30.68 -37.29 -0.63
C ALA A 576 31.41 -37.76 0.65
N ASN A 577 31.07 -37.15 1.80
CA ASN A 577 31.59 -37.56 3.11
C ASN A 577 31.22 -39.02 3.43
N LEU A 578 30.00 -39.44 3.11
CA LEU A 578 29.53 -40.78 3.32
C LEU A 578 30.29 -41.80 2.45
N TYR A 579 30.43 -41.52 1.14
CA TYR A 579 31.24 -42.34 0.23
C TYR A 579 32.70 -42.41 0.69
N PHE A 580 33.27 -41.31 1.15
CA PHE A 580 34.63 -41.34 1.70
C PHE A 580 34.78 -42.26 2.91
N LYS A 581 33.81 -42.24 3.84
CA LYS A 581 33.79 -43.15 4.99
C LYS A 581 33.68 -44.63 4.61
N GLU A 582 33.00 -44.91 3.50
CA GLU A 582 32.89 -46.25 2.90
C GLU A 582 34.08 -46.62 2.03
N ASN A 583 35.10 -45.76 1.93
CA ASN A 583 36.28 -45.92 1.07
C ASN A 583 35.95 -46.01 -0.44
N LEU A 584 34.81 -45.47 -0.83
CA LEU A 584 34.38 -45.30 -2.22
C LEU A 584 34.93 -43.96 -2.75
N LEU A 585 36.25 -43.92 -2.98
CA LEU A 585 36.98 -42.69 -3.28
C LEU A 585 36.59 -42.07 -4.60
N PRO A 586 36.34 -42.82 -5.71
CA PRO A 586 35.91 -42.25 -6.99
C PRO A 586 34.54 -41.55 -6.89
N GLU A 587 33.59 -42.15 -6.18
CA GLU A 587 32.23 -41.61 -5.99
C GLU A 587 32.31 -40.35 -5.12
N SER A 588 33.10 -40.40 -4.05
CA SER A 588 33.35 -39.21 -3.20
C SER A 588 33.93 -38.03 -3.99
N GLU A 589 34.92 -38.31 -4.84
CA GLU A 589 35.55 -37.29 -5.72
C GLU A 589 34.51 -36.59 -6.62
N VAL A 590 33.64 -37.36 -7.27
CA VAL A 590 32.60 -36.83 -8.14
C VAL A 590 31.72 -35.81 -7.43
N HIS A 591 31.27 -36.17 -6.24
CA HIS A 591 30.36 -35.28 -5.50
C HIS A 591 31.07 -34.06 -4.88
N TYR A 592 32.32 -34.16 -4.37
CA TYR A 592 33.07 -32.98 -3.96
C TYR A 592 33.36 -32.03 -5.13
N LYS A 593 33.69 -32.53 -6.32
CA LYS A 593 33.86 -31.72 -7.49
C LYS A 593 32.56 -30.99 -7.83
N ARG A 594 31.42 -31.68 -7.72
CA ARG A 594 30.12 -31.04 -7.95
C ARG A 594 29.82 -29.94 -6.94
N VAL A 595 30.19 -30.09 -5.65
CA VAL A 595 30.13 -29.03 -4.64
C VAL A 595 30.90 -27.80 -5.08
N ILE A 596 32.16 -28.02 -5.53
CA ILE A 596 33.06 -26.93 -5.97
C ILE A 596 32.52 -26.21 -7.23
N GLU A 597 31.93 -26.95 -8.16
CA GLU A 597 31.30 -26.37 -9.36
C GLU A 597 30.11 -25.47 -8.99
N ILE A 598 29.25 -25.93 -8.08
CA ILE A 598 28.05 -25.18 -7.64
C ILE A 598 28.48 -23.98 -6.77
N ARG A 599 29.41 -24.20 -5.84
CA ARG A 599 29.89 -23.17 -4.86
C ARG A 599 31.41 -23.13 -4.81
N PRO A 600 32.07 -22.38 -5.69
CA PRO A 600 33.55 -22.28 -5.77
C PRO A 600 34.25 -21.78 -4.51
N GLY A 601 33.50 -21.19 -3.57
CA GLY A 601 34.01 -20.71 -2.28
C GLY A 601 33.86 -21.70 -1.12
N PHE A 602 33.46 -22.96 -1.37
CA PHE A 602 33.24 -23.94 -0.31
C PHE A 602 34.58 -24.58 0.13
N ALA A 603 35.25 -23.94 1.06
CA ALA A 603 36.60 -24.29 1.52
C ALA A 603 36.74 -25.71 2.01
N GLU A 604 35.75 -26.25 2.75
CA GLU A 604 35.75 -27.59 3.30
C GLU A 604 35.69 -28.68 2.20
N ALA A 605 34.99 -28.38 1.07
CA ALA A 605 34.95 -29.30 -0.04
C ALA A 605 36.30 -29.46 -0.72
N TYR A 606 37.07 -28.37 -0.88
CA TYR A 606 38.45 -28.44 -1.36
C TYR A 606 39.36 -29.22 -0.39
N ASN A 607 39.22 -28.98 0.92
CA ASN A 607 40.01 -29.72 1.93
C ASN A 607 39.74 -31.24 1.87
N ASN A 608 38.45 -31.61 1.79
CA ASN A 608 38.10 -33.03 1.79
C ASN A 608 38.42 -33.68 0.43
N LEU A 609 38.32 -32.97 -0.68
CA LEU A 609 38.77 -33.43 -1.97
C LEU A 609 40.27 -33.63 -2.00
N ALA A 610 41.07 -32.75 -1.37
CA ALA A 610 42.50 -32.93 -1.25
C ALA A 610 42.83 -34.22 -0.47
N VAL A 611 42.07 -34.58 0.54
CA VAL A 611 42.23 -35.84 1.29
C VAL A 611 41.91 -37.05 0.39
N VAL A 612 40.82 -36.99 -0.40
CA VAL A 612 40.46 -38.03 -1.37
C VAL A 612 41.59 -38.23 -2.41
N ASP A 613 42.08 -37.14 -3.02
CA ASP A 613 43.18 -37.19 -3.97
C ASP A 613 44.46 -37.83 -3.37
N PHE A 614 44.75 -37.50 -2.10
CA PHE A 614 45.90 -38.11 -1.40
C PHE A 614 45.78 -39.63 -1.25
N TYR A 615 44.58 -40.12 -0.88
CA TYR A 615 44.33 -41.58 -0.77
C TYR A 615 44.35 -42.27 -2.14
N GLN A 616 43.91 -41.59 -3.20
CA GLN A 616 44.03 -42.05 -4.59
C GLN A 616 45.47 -41.95 -5.14
N LYS A 617 46.42 -41.42 -4.35
CA LYS A 617 47.83 -41.20 -4.72
C LYS A 617 48.03 -40.08 -5.78
N ASN A 618 47.02 -39.24 -6.01
CA ASN A 618 47.04 -38.06 -6.87
C ASN A 618 47.69 -36.87 -6.15
N TYR A 619 48.91 -37.00 -5.67
CA TYR A 619 49.52 -36.05 -4.73
C TYR A 619 49.63 -34.63 -5.27
N ALA A 620 49.77 -34.44 -6.57
CA ALA A 620 49.79 -33.11 -7.20
C ALA A 620 48.45 -32.40 -7.03
N LEU A 621 47.32 -33.06 -7.35
CA LEU A 621 45.99 -32.56 -7.15
C LEU A 621 45.65 -32.35 -5.66
N ALA A 622 46.08 -33.29 -4.81
CA ALA A 622 45.95 -33.15 -3.35
C ALA A 622 46.60 -31.85 -2.85
N PHE A 623 47.78 -31.50 -3.38
CA PHE A 623 48.44 -30.25 -3.04
C PHE A 623 47.69 -28.99 -3.55
N GLU A 624 47.25 -29.02 -4.79
CA GLU A 624 46.51 -27.92 -5.39
C GLU A 624 45.18 -27.63 -4.61
N HIS A 625 44.40 -28.70 -4.36
CA HIS A 625 43.14 -28.53 -3.64
C HIS A 625 43.38 -28.13 -2.17
N MET A 626 44.39 -28.69 -1.52
CA MET A 626 44.78 -28.27 -0.16
C MET A 626 45.14 -26.78 -0.10
N LYS A 627 45.97 -26.29 -1.06
CA LYS A 627 46.33 -24.88 -1.14
C LYS A 627 45.10 -24.00 -1.38
N LYS A 628 44.21 -24.43 -2.26
CA LYS A 628 42.94 -23.72 -2.51
C LYS A 628 42.03 -23.65 -1.30
N ALA A 629 41.97 -24.74 -0.50
CA ALA A 629 41.24 -24.74 0.75
C ALA A 629 41.82 -23.71 1.75
N GLU A 630 43.16 -23.63 1.87
CA GLU A 630 43.82 -22.62 2.72
C GLU A 630 43.55 -21.18 2.25
N GLU A 631 43.61 -20.94 0.92
CA GLU A 631 43.30 -19.62 0.32
C GLU A 631 41.86 -19.18 0.64
N LEU A 632 40.94 -20.13 0.71
CA LEU A 632 39.54 -19.90 1.07
C LEU A 632 39.27 -19.91 2.58
N GLY A 633 40.33 -20.06 3.42
CA GLY A 633 40.24 -19.95 4.86
C GLY A 633 39.96 -21.28 5.60
N ALA A 634 40.01 -22.43 4.93
CA ALA A 634 39.87 -23.72 5.62
C ALA A 634 41.11 -24.02 6.49
N SER A 635 40.88 -24.57 7.69
CA SER A 635 41.93 -25.08 8.54
C SER A 635 42.35 -26.47 8.09
N VAL A 636 43.47 -26.58 7.39
CA VAL A 636 44.05 -27.88 6.99
C VAL A 636 44.82 -28.51 8.15
N HIS A 637 44.60 -29.81 8.41
CA HIS A 637 45.26 -30.49 9.49
C HIS A 637 46.81 -30.50 9.27
N PRO A 638 47.64 -30.09 10.26
CA PRO A 638 49.08 -29.93 10.07
C PRO A 638 49.81 -31.21 9.62
N ASP A 639 49.41 -32.37 10.14
CA ASP A 639 50.03 -33.66 9.77
C ASP A 639 49.67 -34.04 8.32
N PHE A 640 48.44 -33.79 7.88
CA PHE A 640 48.04 -34.01 6.48
C PHE A 640 48.87 -33.11 5.54
N LYS A 641 48.97 -31.83 5.85
CA LYS A 641 49.79 -30.89 5.11
C LYS A 641 51.23 -31.35 5.00
N LYS A 642 51.85 -31.80 6.12
CA LYS A 642 53.20 -32.33 6.17
C LYS A 642 53.39 -33.56 5.27
N GLU A 643 52.43 -34.52 5.31
CA GLU A 643 52.48 -35.72 4.46
C GLU A 643 52.33 -35.42 2.98
N VAL A 644 51.42 -34.49 2.60
CA VAL A 644 51.26 -34.05 1.21
C VAL A 644 52.57 -33.41 0.69
N LEU A 645 53.18 -32.50 1.46
CA LEU A 645 54.44 -31.82 1.09
C LEU A 645 55.58 -32.83 0.96
N LYS A 646 55.67 -33.84 1.85
CA LYS A 646 56.68 -34.93 1.79
C LYS A 646 56.49 -35.76 0.52
N LYS A 647 55.27 -36.07 0.11
CA LYS A 647 55.00 -36.81 -1.14
C LYS A 647 55.35 -35.99 -2.39
N ILE A 648 55.02 -34.73 -2.41
CA ILE A 648 55.37 -33.81 -3.51
C ILE A 648 56.88 -33.70 -3.64
N LYS A 649 57.64 -33.50 -2.53
CA LYS A 649 59.11 -33.45 -2.55
C LYS A 649 59.73 -34.74 -3.10
N LYS A 650 59.17 -35.91 -2.75
CA LYS A 650 59.60 -37.20 -3.30
C LYS A 650 59.33 -37.33 -4.80
N LEU A 651 58.22 -36.78 -5.32
CA LEU A 651 57.90 -36.74 -6.75
C LEU A 651 58.88 -35.84 -7.54
N SER A 652 59.26 -34.69 -6.98
CA SER A 652 60.20 -33.77 -7.61
C SER A 652 61.65 -34.31 -7.66
N GLN A 653 62.01 -35.29 -6.79
CA GLN A 653 63.34 -35.89 -6.76
C GLN A 653 63.46 -37.18 -7.61
N ARG A 654 62.43 -37.67 -8.28
CA ARG A 654 62.51 -38.79 -9.23
C ARG A 654 63.15 -38.29 -10.56
N PRO A 655 64.14 -38.95 -11.16
CA PRO A 655 64.67 -38.60 -12.43
C PRO A 655 63.60 -38.66 -13.50
N ARG A 656 63.47 -37.62 -14.31
CA ARG A 656 62.47 -37.46 -15.37
C ARG A 656 62.65 -38.51 -16.46
N LEU A 657 61.76 -39.42 -16.58
CA LEU A 657 61.48 -40.15 -17.84
C LEU A 657 60.37 -39.38 -18.54
N ASN A 658 60.73 -38.53 -19.50
CA ASN A 658 59.96 -37.63 -20.38
C ASN A 658 59.43 -36.32 -19.72
N PRO A 659 59.64 -35.15 -20.38
CA PRO A 659 59.19 -33.87 -19.87
C PRO A 659 57.68 -33.70 -20.06
N LEU A 660 56.98 -33.56 -18.97
CA LEU A 660 55.66 -32.93 -18.96
C LEU A 660 55.82 -31.42 -19.26
N PRO A 661 54.92 -30.76 -19.99
CA PRO A 661 55.11 -29.35 -20.35
C PRO A 661 55.11 -28.44 -19.10
N PHE A 662 56.22 -27.78 -18.92
CA PHE A 662 56.57 -26.87 -17.81
C PHE A 662 55.90 -25.49 -18.02
N SER A 663 54.59 -25.39 -17.99
CA SER A 663 53.91 -24.06 -17.97
C SER A 663 53.24 -23.72 -16.64
N ALA A 664 53.28 -24.61 -15.64
CA ALA A 664 52.66 -24.40 -14.32
C ALA A 664 53.58 -24.04 -13.16
N PHE A 665 54.96 -23.96 -13.39
CA PHE A 665 55.91 -23.78 -12.31
C PHE A 665 56.76 -22.50 -12.36
N SER A 666 56.39 -21.47 -13.14
CA SER A 666 57.17 -20.24 -13.25
C SER A 666 56.84 -19.15 -12.24
N ASN A 667 55.97 -19.40 -11.25
CA ASN A 667 55.71 -18.44 -10.18
C ASN A 667 55.65 -19.12 -8.81
N LEU A 668 56.77 -19.60 -8.33
CA LEU A 668 57.06 -19.87 -6.94
C LEU A 668 58.39 -19.18 -6.57
#